data_6ea8bac392188f978182bea90eb89091
#
_entry.id   6ea8bac392188f978182bea90eb89091
#
_cell.length_a   1.000
_cell.length_b   1.000
_cell.length_c   1.000
_cell.angle_alpha   90.00
_cell.angle_beta   90.00
_cell.angle_gamma   90.00
#
_symmetry.space_group_name_H-M   'P 1'
#
loop_
_entity.id
_entity.type
_entity.pdbx_description
1 polymer ?
#
loop_
_entity_poly.entity_id
_entity_poly.type
_entity_poly.pdbx_seq_one_letter_code
_entity_poly.pdbx_strand_id
1 'polypeptide(L)'
;LDLSTAQMAWLLDRYQDDRHQENRAALSFLIHANFEGDQSGKNTQDSVNSLVDGVRHQLPQVFDRAKDYVRQAKESAVTTYENGSVETQTPRSGVLKDLGVKNEKGEWIPKLKLHLMLIGPARFTSTGTSQWDGETQGNALSLEWEATGNGTVKWVGNYENPVRSTLTKYGVNPATQDTASYGNRPGGDKEEKRLKGGTWKVLMDFQPMGRSQVAQTSLKDNTLSDTVTAFADPNYGDGKWINDEHGPIPVTFEGTAYDLGTEPPNEPLDARFISKDMRVLGSTTVVFRGEGERQVSIPLPEGQAKPGFVSWVWRVRKEAQGQYSPLIHADWADQLGLTNETQVIPWKIQIHSAAQLKETNGGDFLIDDLWVSGFPERHTYWSGSERIAADTSHMRHRLLFFPQGLEVLEENREKAEEIGAVEVPARNGYYPSLGDLRFAVDPQRIGTYVFTTEFDGDGRVEAFRSSVEDPNEQYTRQAPSIIRLATRARDGGDGDQVIGRSGPSKIIDQVCYEGLEAGERYLLKANVVDRESGEPLSAAGRPVEGTADFTAETASGCAEVMINVQGEDIKAKSVVIFEDLFHSDQRIAFHRDINAAQQTLNVEQPKPPKVARTGAPGVLIISLAGVGALAGGVLYRRGRKGCL
;
A
#
# COMPACT_ATOMS: atom_id res chain seq x y z
N LEU A 1 -87.72 3.88 -2.92
CA LEU A 1 -87.59 2.63 -2.14
C LEU A 1 -86.85 1.57 -3.01
N ASP A 2 -86.04 1.98 -3.97
CA ASP A 2 -85.36 1.11 -4.96
C ASP A 2 -84.32 0.19 -4.30
N LEU A 3 -84.48 -1.08 -4.57
CA LEU A 3 -83.60 -2.15 -4.10
C LEU A 3 -83.21 -3.04 -5.27
N SER A 4 -81.91 -3.42 -5.29
CA SER A 4 -81.39 -4.47 -6.16
C SER A 4 -81.83 -5.85 -5.63
N THR A 5 -81.76 -6.89 -6.50
CA THR A 5 -82.00 -8.30 -6.06
C THR A 5 -81.03 -8.69 -4.96
N ALA A 6 -79.81 -8.27 -4.94
CA ALA A 6 -78.79 -8.52 -3.89
C ALA A 6 -79.20 -7.90 -2.55
N GLN A 7 -79.74 -6.66 -2.56
CA GLN A 7 -80.25 -5.96 -1.37
C GLN A 7 -81.50 -6.58 -0.82
N MET A 8 -82.42 -6.99 -1.70
CA MET A 8 -83.62 -7.67 -1.27
C MET A 8 -83.34 -9.10 -0.71
N ALA A 9 -82.42 -9.83 -1.35
CA ALA A 9 -82.01 -11.15 -0.83
C ALA A 9 -81.35 -10.99 0.55
N TRP A 10 -80.58 -9.93 0.79
CA TRP A 10 -80.02 -9.62 2.10
C TRP A 10 -81.05 -9.35 3.16
N LEU A 11 -82.08 -8.61 2.79
CA LEU A 11 -83.24 -8.37 3.71
C LEU A 11 -84.03 -9.65 4.04
N LEU A 12 -84.29 -10.46 3.02
CA LEU A 12 -84.99 -11.74 3.22
C LEU A 12 -84.16 -12.66 4.09
N ASP A 13 -82.90 -12.82 3.86
CA ASP A 13 -81.99 -13.67 4.67
C ASP A 13 -82.01 -13.27 6.15
N ARG A 14 -82.15 -11.98 6.43
CA ARG A 14 -82.08 -11.41 7.78
C ARG A 14 -83.43 -11.39 8.47
N TYR A 15 -84.54 -11.16 7.73
CA TYR A 15 -85.85 -10.86 8.33
C TYR A 15 -86.94 -11.77 7.88
N GLN A 16 -86.80 -12.78 7.04
CA GLN A 16 -87.84 -13.65 6.56
C GLN A 16 -88.52 -14.46 7.70
N ASP A 17 -87.79 -14.72 8.76
CA ASP A 17 -88.28 -15.47 9.90
C ASP A 17 -88.91 -14.58 11.02
N ASP A 18 -88.90 -13.28 10.79
CA ASP A 18 -89.50 -12.32 11.73
C ASP A 18 -91.04 -12.48 11.78
N ARG A 19 -91.55 -12.69 12.96
CA ARG A 19 -92.97 -12.97 13.17
C ARG A 19 -93.86 -11.74 13.39
N HIS A 20 -93.26 -10.56 13.53
CA HIS A 20 -93.97 -9.31 13.69
C HIS A 20 -94.66 -8.92 12.36
N GLN A 21 -95.99 -8.70 12.45
CA GLN A 21 -96.80 -8.41 11.24
C GLN A 21 -96.32 -7.23 10.43
N GLU A 22 -95.90 -6.14 11.07
CA GLU A 22 -95.43 -4.95 10.43
C GLU A 22 -94.14 -5.19 9.66
N ASN A 23 -93.21 -5.98 10.23
CA ASN A 23 -91.95 -6.34 9.59
C ASN A 23 -92.13 -7.21 8.35
N ARG A 24 -93.03 -8.18 8.44
CA ARG A 24 -93.38 -9.04 7.30
C ARG A 24 -94.10 -8.25 6.21
N ALA A 25 -95.05 -7.35 6.60
CA ALA A 25 -95.78 -6.50 5.71
C ALA A 25 -94.78 -5.54 4.97
N ALA A 26 -93.78 -5.00 5.64
CA ALA A 26 -92.73 -4.19 5.04
C ALA A 26 -91.88 -4.95 4.04
N LEU A 27 -91.46 -6.19 4.30
CA LEU A 27 -90.77 -7.03 3.33
C LEU A 27 -91.61 -7.33 2.10
N SER A 28 -92.87 -7.75 2.31
CA SER A 28 -93.81 -8.00 1.22
C SER A 28 -94.04 -6.77 0.38
N PHE A 29 -94.25 -5.63 1.01
CA PHE A 29 -94.37 -4.36 0.32
C PHE A 29 -93.12 -4.01 -0.57
N LEU A 30 -91.90 -4.23 -0.05
CA LEU A 30 -90.68 -4.00 -0.80
C LEU A 30 -90.49 -4.96 -1.99
N ILE A 31 -90.98 -6.24 -1.84
CA ILE A 31 -90.98 -7.21 -2.95
C ILE A 31 -91.92 -6.71 -4.04
N HIS A 32 -93.14 -6.36 -3.71
CA HIS A 32 -94.14 -5.91 -4.66
C HIS A 32 -93.68 -4.61 -5.36
N ALA A 33 -93.16 -3.67 -4.61
CA ALA A 33 -92.72 -2.40 -5.12
C ALA A 33 -91.53 -2.47 -6.08
N ASN A 34 -90.60 -3.50 -5.96
CA ASN A 34 -89.38 -3.59 -6.69
C ASN A 34 -89.31 -4.75 -7.70
N PHE A 35 -90.04 -5.81 -7.52
CA PHE A 35 -89.83 -7.06 -8.27
C PHE A 35 -91.08 -7.64 -8.92
N GLU A 36 -92.25 -7.13 -8.64
CA GLU A 36 -93.49 -7.50 -9.33
C GLU A 36 -93.86 -6.49 -10.41
N GLY A 37 -94.04 -7.02 -11.61
CA GLY A 37 -94.47 -6.22 -12.76
C GLY A 37 -95.98 -6.14 -12.87
N ASP A 38 -96.52 -5.09 -13.45
CA ASP A 38 -97.92 -4.97 -13.78
C ASP A 38 -98.37 -5.93 -14.90
N GLN A 39 -99.50 -6.54 -14.76
CA GLN A 39 -100.06 -7.47 -15.75
C GLN A 39 -100.40 -6.88 -17.09
N SER A 40 -100.51 -5.55 -17.20
CA SER A 40 -100.92 -4.91 -18.44
C SER A 40 -99.74 -4.44 -19.34
N GLY A 41 -98.50 -4.54 -18.83
CA GLY A 41 -97.35 -4.00 -19.54
C GLY A 41 -97.37 -2.50 -19.77
N LYS A 42 -98.30 -1.78 -19.19
CA LYS A 42 -98.52 -0.35 -19.28
C LYS A 42 -98.48 0.29 -17.91
N ASN A 43 -97.52 1.24 -17.73
CA ASN A 43 -97.43 2.08 -16.53
C ASN A 43 -97.09 1.31 -15.24
N THR A 44 -96.19 0.37 -15.26
CA THR A 44 -95.66 -0.29 -14.06
C THR A 44 -95.17 0.70 -13.02
N GLN A 45 -94.64 1.84 -13.42
CA GLN A 45 -94.23 2.87 -12.50
C GLN A 45 -95.40 3.57 -11.79
N ASP A 46 -96.48 3.81 -12.49
CA ASP A 46 -97.67 4.44 -11.91
C ASP A 46 -98.35 3.50 -10.92
N SER A 47 -98.41 2.19 -11.18
CA SER A 47 -98.93 1.17 -10.25
C SER A 47 -98.05 1.09 -9.00
N VAL A 48 -96.73 1.12 -9.18
CA VAL A 48 -95.80 1.13 -8.03
C VAL A 48 -95.94 2.43 -7.22
N ASN A 49 -96.04 3.58 -7.89
CA ASN A 49 -96.29 4.83 -7.19
C ASN A 49 -97.61 4.84 -6.40
N SER A 50 -98.71 4.30 -6.97
CA SER A 50 -99.98 4.16 -6.28
C SER A 50 -99.90 3.22 -5.07
N LEU A 51 -99.16 2.10 -5.18
CA LEU A 51 -98.91 1.19 -4.06
C LEU A 51 -98.11 1.90 -2.96
N VAL A 52 -97.05 2.60 -3.32
CA VAL A 52 -96.19 3.34 -2.38
C VAL A 52 -96.95 4.44 -1.66
N ASP A 53 -97.79 5.21 -2.37
CA ASP A 53 -98.63 6.23 -1.76
C ASP A 53 -99.75 5.63 -0.89
N GLY A 54 -100.37 4.54 -1.32
CA GLY A 54 -101.36 3.79 -0.52
C GLY A 54 -100.79 3.31 0.80
N VAL A 55 -99.65 2.65 0.77
CA VAL A 55 -98.97 2.15 1.99
C VAL A 55 -98.50 3.33 2.86
N ARG A 56 -98.00 4.40 2.29
CA ARG A 56 -97.58 5.56 3.06
C ARG A 56 -98.73 6.17 3.87
N HIS A 57 -99.89 6.31 3.25
CA HIS A 57 -101.04 6.96 3.90
C HIS A 57 -101.85 6.04 4.79
N GLN A 58 -101.97 4.75 4.42
CA GLN A 58 -102.86 3.82 5.14
C GLN A 58 -102.13 2.97 6.19
N LEU A 59 -100.82 2.73 6.00
CA LEU A 59 -99.98 1.90 6.84
C LEU A 59 -98.61 2.57 7.13
N PRO A 60 -98.62 3.75 7.77
CA PRO A 60 -97.37 4.52 7.93
C PRO A 60 -96.30 3.76 8.69
N GLN A 61 -96.66 2.89 9.65
CA GLN A 61 -95.66 2.11 10.38
C GLN A 61 -94.94 1.09 9.47
N VAL A 62 -95.70 0.47 8.54
CA VAL A 62 -95.10 -0.43 7.52
C VAL A 62 -94.23 0.32 6.57
N PHE A 63 -94.63 1.53 6.15
CA PHE A 63 -93.86 2.38 5.28
C PHE A 63 -92.54 2.84 5.93
N ASP A 64 -92.57 3.24 7.20
CA ASP A 64 -91.35 3.66 7.91
C ASP A 64 -90.41 2.46 8.18
N ARG A 65 -90.99 1.29 8.47
CA ARG A 65 -90.18 0.06 8.56
C ARG A 65 -89.55 -0.29 7.21
N ALA A 66 -90.24 -0.14 6.11
CA ALA A 66 -89.71 -0.39 4.78
C ALA A 66 -88.56 0.60 4.43
N LYS A 67 -88.74 1.87 4.80
CA LYS A 67 -87.64 2.84 4.65
C LYS A 67 -86.36 2.46 5.44
N ASP A 68 -86.57 2.00 6.68
CA ASP A 68 -85.47 1.56 7.51
C ASP A 68 -84.81 0.30 6.92
N TYR A 69 -85.56 -0.62 6.37
CA TYR A 69 -85.05 -1.79 5.68
C TYR A 69 -84.22 -1.40 4.41
N VAL A 70 -84.73 -0.47 3.61
CA VAL A 70 -83.98 0.04 2.45
C VAL A 70 -82.68 0.66 2.89
N ARG A 71 -82.71 1.49 3.94
CA ARG A 71 -81.50 2.08 4.50
C ARG A 71 -80.48 0.98 4.92
N GLN A 72 -80.93 0.02 5.70
CA GLN A 72 -80.05 -1.08 6.15
C GLN A 72 -79.46 -1.90 4.99
N ALA A 73 -80.31 -2.24 4.01
CA ALA A 73 -79.86 -2.96 2.83
C ALA A 73 -78.81 -2.17 2.00
N LYS A 74 -79.02 -0.87 1.83
CA LYS A 74 -78.07 -0.04 1.14
C LYS A 74 -76.73 0.13 1.87
N GLU A 75 -76.76 0.10 3.18
CA GLU A 75 -75.57 0.19 4.04
C GLU A 75 -74.86 -1.17 4.22
N SER A 76 -75.59 -2.30 4.17
CA SER A 76 -75.01 -3.57 4.58
C SER A 76 -75.00 -4.66 3.51
N ALA A 77 -75.75 -4.53 2.43
CA ALA A 77 -75.77 -5.55 1.39
C ALA A 77 -74.56 -5.38 0.46
N VAL A 78 -73.95 -6.48 0.10
CA VAL A 78 -72.87 -6.51 -0.88
C VAL A 78 -73.45 -6.29 -2.28
N THR A 79 -73.03 -5.24 -2.94
CA THR A 79 -73.41 -4.91 -4.33
C THR A 79 -72.26 -4.97 -5.29
N THR A 80 -71.04 -4.76 -4.82
CA THR A 80 -69.84 -4.79 -5.62
C THR A 80 -68.81 -5.74 -5.02
N TYR A 81 -68.24 -6.58 -5.88
CA TYR A 81 -67.15 -7.47 -5.58
C TYR A 81 -65.89 -6.99 -6.29
N GLU A 82 -64.90 -6.55 -5.54
CA GLU A 82 -63.66 -6.08 -6.11
C GLU A 82 -62.81 -7.27 -6.55
N ASN A 83 -62.19 -7.18 -7.72
CA ASN A 83 -61.42 -8.26 -8.29
C ASN A 83 -59.98 -8.29 -7.82
N GLY A 84 -59.52 -7.24 -7.12
CA GLY A 84 -58.13 -7.08 -6.74
C GLY A 84 -57.20 -6.79 -7.89
N SER A 85 -55.97 -6.41 -7.57
CA SER A 85 -54.89 -6.17 -8.51
C SER A 85 -53.56 -6.62 -7.92
N VAL A 86 -52.61 -7.01 -8.78
CA VAL A 86 -51.26 -7.36 -8.37
C VAL A 86 -50.33 -6.16 -8.56
N GLU A 87 -49.58 -5.80 -7.54
CA GLU A 87 -48.51 -4.84 -7.59
C GLU A 87 -47.18 -5.55 -7.30
N THR A 88 -46.24 -5.52 -8.23
CA THR A 88 -44.90 -6.09 -8.10
C THR A 88 -43.97 -5.02 -7.56
N GLN A 89 -43.44 -5.20 -6.36
CA GLN A 89 -42.46 -4.31 -5.74
C GLN A 89 -41.03 -4.65 -6.22
N THR A 90 -40.71 -5.92 -6.25
CA THR A 90 -39.48 -6.49 -6.81
C THR A 90 -39.86 -7.73 -7.64
N PRO A 91 -38.93 -8.27 -8.45
CA PRO A 91 -39.18 -9.55 -9.13
C PRO A 91 -39.55 -10.69 -8.16
N ARG A 92 -39.18 -10.57 -6.89
CA ARG A 92 -39.36 -11.58 -5.85
C ARG A 92 -40.57 -11.36 -4.94
N SER A 93 -41.14 -10.18 -4.91
CA SER A 93 -42.14 -9.80 -3.93
C SER A 93 -43.11 -8.74 -4.44
N GLY A 94 -44.23 -8.63 -3.81
CA GLY A 94 -45.23 -7.63 -4.10
C GLY A 94 -46.49 -7.79 -3.23
N VAL A 95 -47.55 -7.17 -3.67
CA VAL A 95 -48.81 -7.11 -2.96
C VAL A 95 -49.97 -7.45 -3.89
N LEU A 96 -50.88 -8.30 -3.45
CA LEU A 96 -52.20 -8.48 -4.01
C LEU A 96 -53.15 -7.55 -3.22
N LYS A 97 -53.61 -6.49 -3.87
CA LYS A 97 -54.32 -5.38 -3.21
C LYS A 97 -55.72 -5.16 -3.77
N ASP A 98 -56.44 -4.26 -3.17
CA ASP A 98 -57.79 -3.81 -3.55
C ASP A 98 -58.81 -4.96 -3.52
N LEU A 99 -58.66 -5.90 -2.58
CA LEU A 99 -59.56 -6.99 -2.37
C LEU A 99 -60.63 -6.59 -1.35
N GLY A 100 -61.85 -7.09 -1.55
CA GLY A 100 -62.95 -6.86 -0.65
C GLY A 100 -64.26 -6.67 -1.39
N VAL A 101 -65.30 -6.35 -0.66
CA VAL A 101 -66.65 -6.12 -1.18
C VAL A 101 -67.20 -4.78 -0.68
N LYS A 102 -68.10 -4.17 -1.46
CA LYS A 102 -68.66 -2.85 -1.15
C LYS A 102 -70.17 -2.88 -1.21
N ASN A 103 -70.76 -1.95 -0.46
CA ASN A 103 -72.18 -1.63 -0.54
C ASN A 103 -72.45 -0.66 -1.72
N GLU A 104 -73.70 -0.26 -1.89
CA GLU A 104 -74.17 0.70 -2.93
C GLU A 104 -73.48 2.07 -2.78
N LYS A 105 -73.13 2.47 -1.57
CA LYS A 105 -72.41 3.76 -1.31
C LYS A 105 -70.92 3.68 -1.58
N GLY A 106 -70.40 2.53 -1.94
CA GLY A 106 -68.96 2.31 -2.16
C GLY A 106 -68.17 2.06 -0.86
N GLU A 107 -68.82 1.86 0.27
CA GLU A 107 -68.19 1.56 1.56
C GLU A 107 -67.85 0.09 1.65
N TRP A 108 -66.69 -0.22 2.23
CA TRP A 108 -66.21 -1.59 2.38
C TRP A 108 -67.02 -2.34 3.44
N ILE A 109 -67.41 -3.59 3.11
CA ILE A 109 -68.15 -4.49 4.03
C ILE A 109 -67.20 -5.51 4.62
N PRO A 110 -67.07 -5.56 5.97
CA PRO A 110 -66.23 -6.53 6.65
C PRO A 110 -66.94 -7.88 6.83
N LYS A 111 -66.12 -8.91 7.23
CA LYS A 111 -66.56 -10.24 7.70
C LYS A 111 -67.20 -11.15 6.64
N LEU A 112 -66.95 -10.88 5.35
CA LEU A 112 -67.28 -11.85 4.32
C LEU A 112 -66.06 -12.73 4.06
N LYS A 113 -66.25 -14.05 4.03
CA LYS A 113 -65.18 -14.99 3.77
C LYS A 113 -64.62 -14.84 2.36
N LEU A 114 -63.33 -14.90 2.26
CA LEU A 114 -62.56 -14.81 1.03
C LEU A 114 -61.50 -15.91 1.01
N HIS A 115 -61.50 -16.69 -0.07
CA HIS A 115 -60.53 -17.74 -0.33
C HIS A 115 -59.66 -17.34 -1.51
N LEU A 116 -58.34 -17.40 -1.36
CA LEU A 116 -57.38 -17.06 -2.39
C LEU A 116 -56.37 -18.18 -2.55
N MET A 117 -55.93 -18.39 -3.78
CA MET A 117 -54.88 -19.37 -4.11
C MET A 117 -53.94 -18.77 -5.16
N LEU A 118 -52.64 -18.91 -4.88
CA LEU A 118 -51.56 -18.66 -5.85
C LEU A 118 -51.23 -20.00 -6.52
N ILE A 119 -51.23 -20.01 -7.84
CA ILE A 119 -50.86 -21.17 -8.67
C ILE A 119 -49.54 -20.80 -9.36
N GLY A 120 -48.47 -21.52 -9.01
CA GLY A 120 -47.11 -21.23 -9.49
C GLY A 120 -46.15 -20.97 -8.32
N PRO A 121 -44.92 -20.51 -8.62
CA PRO A 121 -43.85 -20.41 -7.64
C PRO A 121 -43.95 -19.14 -6.77
N ALA A 122 -45.00 -19.01 -6.00
CA ALA A 122 -45.20 -17.96 -5.00
C ALA A 122 -46.03 -18.43 -3.82
N ARG A 123 -45.91 -17.72 -2.71
CA ARG A 123 -46.67 -17.92 -1.48
C ARG A 123 -47.08 -16.59 -0.83
N PHE A 124 -48.13 -16.60 -0.04
CA PHE A 124 -48.46 -15.47 0.82
C PHE A 124 -47.50 -15.41 2.01
N THR A 125 -46.94 -14.24 2.31
CA THR A 125 -45.99 -14.08 3.42
C THR A 125 -46.63 -14.34 4.77
N SER A 126 -47.94 -13.97 4.93
CA SER A 126 -48.67 -14.11 6.18
C SER A 126 -48.99 -15.56 6.56
N THR A 127 -49.16 -16.45 5.58
CA THR A 127 -49.47 -17.88 5.82
C THR A 127 -48.30 -18.82 5.56
N GLY A 128 -47.28 -18.33 4.84
CA GLY A 128 -46.15 -19.16 4.35
C GLY A 128 -46.55 -20.20 3.31
N THR A 129 -47.81 -20.16 2.79
CA THR A 129 -48.38 -21.11 1.84
C THR A 129 -48.93 -20.39 0.59
N SER A 130 -49.28 -21.17 -0.43
CA SER A 130 -49.93 -20.66 -1.63
C SER A 130 -51.44 -20.37 -1.42
N GLN A 131 -52.00 -20.66 -0.27
CA GLN A 131 -53.41 -20.46 0.06
C GLN A 131 -53.56 -19.43 1.17
N TRP A 132 -54.61 -18.62 1.06
CA TRP A 132 -54.99 -17.65 2.06
C TRP A 132 -56.52 -17.73 2.25
N ASP A 133 -56.93 -17.96 3.48
CA ASP A 133 -58.30 -18.00 3.90
C ASP A 133 -58.53 -16.96 4.99
N GLY A 134 -59.49 -16.06 4.76
CA GLY A 134 -59.76 -14.99 5.70
C GLY A 134 -61.07 -14.30 5.44
N GLU A 135 -61.22 -13.14 6.01
CA GLU A 135 -62.42 -12.32 5.89
C GLU A 135 -62.11 -10.92 5.36
N THR A 136 -63.08 -10.33 4.64
CA THR A 136 -63.02 -8.94 4.22
C THR A 136 -63.03 -8.01 5.43
N GLN A 137 -62.50 -6.82 5.26
CA GLN A 137 -62.36 -5.79 6.29
C GLN A 137 -63.16 -4.55 5.93
N GLY A 138 -63.24 -3.59 6.85
CA GLY A 138 -63.87 -2.27 6.62
C GLY A 138 -63.03 -1.34 5.75
N ASN A 139 -61.98 -1.84 5.07
CA ASN A 139 -61.12 -1.18 4.12
C ASN A 139 -60.66 -2.18 3.06
N ALA A 140 -59.97 -1.70 2.01
CA ALA A 140 -59.36 -2.58 1.03
C ALA A 140 -58.35 -3.51 1.69
N LEU A 141 -58.48 -4.81 1.44
CA LEU A 141 -57.55 -5.83 1.92
C LEU A 141 -56.35 -5.89 0.97
N SER A 142 -55.15 -5.94 1.55
CA SER A 142 -53.88 -6.10 0.86
C SER A 142 -53.10 -7.26 1.49
N LEU A 143 -52.59 -8.14 0.63
CA LEU A 143 -51.85 -9.35 1.04
C LEU A 143 -50.49 -9.38 0.33
N GLU A 144 -49.45 -9.45 1.11
CA GLU A 144 -48.10 -9.59 0.61
C GLU A 144 -47.86 -11.01 0.08
N TRP A 145 -47.13 -11.09 -1.02
CA TRP A 145 -46.68 -12.35 -1.59
C TRP A 145 -45.15 -12.31 -1.84
N GLU A 146 -44.53 -13.48 -1.81
CA GLU A 146 -43.12 -13.66 -2.15
C GLU A 146 -42.95 -14.84 -3.11
N ALA A 147 -41.92 -14.74 -3.98
CA ALA A 147 -41.56 -15.80 -4.91
C ALA A 147 -40.89 -16.97 -4.18
N THR A 148 -41.19 -18.19 -4.60
CA THR A 148 -40.56 -19.44 -4.15
C THR A 148 -39.70 -20.09 -5.25
N GLY A 149 -39.68 -19.49 -6.43
CA GLY A 149 -38.95 -19.96 -7.61
C GLY A 149 -39.17 -19.02 -8.80
N ASN A 150 -38.69 -19.41 -9.96
CA ASN A 150 -38.85 -18.65 -11.20
C ASN A 150 -40.08 -19.16 -11.98
N GLY A 151 -40.83 -18.25 -12.58
CA GLY A 151 -41.95 -18.65 -13.41
C GLY A 151 -43.10 -17.67 -13.47
N THR A 152 -44.25 -18.16 -13.93
CA THR A 152 -45.50 -17.41 -13.98
C THR A 152 -46.37 -17.82 -12.81
N VAL A 153 -46.86 -16.88 -12.07
CA VAL A 153 -47.85 -17.04 -11.01
C VAL A 153 -49.19 -16.60 -11.53
N LYS A 154 -50.22 -17.40 -11.28
CA LYS A 154 -51.63 -17.07 -11.48
C LYS A 154 -52.29 -17.05 -10.12
N TRP A 155 -53.11 -16.05 -9.86
CA TRP A 155 -53.96 -16.10 -8.65
C TRP A 155 -55.42 -16.28 -9.04
N VAL A 156 -56.12 -16.99 -8.19
CA VAL A 156 -57.56 -17.26 -8.28
C VAL A 156 -58.16 -17.10 -6.90
N GLY A 157 -59.45 -16.87 -6.85
CA GLY A 157 -60.13 -16.80 -5.57
C GLY A 157 -61.62 -16.64 -5.71
N ASN A 158 -62.29 -16.67 -4.59
CA ASN A 158 -63.74 -16.52 -4.52
C ASN A 158 -64.16 -15.90 -3.19
N TYR A 159 -65.14 -15.03 -3.27
CA TYR A 159 -65.88 -14.57 -2.10
C TYR A 159 -67.02 -15.57 -1.80
N GLU A 160 -67.23 -15.86 -0.55
CA GLU A 160 -68.45 -16.58 -0.11
C GLU A 160 -69.68 -15.74 -0.45
N ASN A 161 -70.80 -16.39 -0.78
CA ASN A 161 -72.00 -15.66 -0.99
C ASN A 161 -72.47 -15.05 0.35
N PRO A 162 -72.72 -13.74 0.43
CA PRO A 162 -73.11 -13.07 1.68
C PRO A 162 -74.52 -13.44 2.15
N VAL A 163 -75.28 -14.02 1.26
CA VAL A 163 -76.70 -14.38 1.54
C VAL A 163 -76.97 -15.82 1.17
N ARG A 164 -77.82 -16.47 1.95
CA ARG A 164 -78.27 -17.84 1.72
C ARG A 164 -79.51 -17.94 0.82
N SER A 165 -80.29 -16.85 0.76
CA SER A 165 -81.51 -16.74 -0.02
C SER A 165 -81.25 -16.20 -1.41
N THR A 166 -81.94 -16.70 -2.38
CA THR A 166 -82.04 -16.15 -3.73
C THR A 166 -83.40 -15.58 -3.96
N LEU A 167 -83.47 -14.47 -4.61
CA LEU A 167 -84.72 -13.94 -5.16
C LEU A 167 -84.77 -14.22 -6.66
N THR A 168 -85.76 -15.00 -7.09
CA THR A 168 -85.98 -15.32 -8.49
C THR A 168 -87.27 -14.65 -8.97
N LYS A 169 -87.20 -13.84 -9.99
CA LYS A 169 -88.31 -13.25 -10.68
C LYS A 169 -88.78 -14.19 -11.81
N TYR A 170 -90.04 -14.52 -11.82
CA TYR A 170 -90.62 -15.29 -12.88
C TYR A 170 -91.62 -14.43 -13.68
N GLY A 171 -91.30 -14.17 -14.90
CA GLY A 171 -92.19 -13.53 -15.90
C GLY A 171 -92.57 -14.57 -16.93
N VAL A 172 -93.73 -15.21 -16.71
CA VAL A 172 -94.08 -16.38 -17.50
C VAL A 172 -94.98 -16.08 -18.72
N ASN A 173 -95.72 -15.01 -18.70
CA ASN A 173 -96.65 -14.66 -19.76
C ASN A 173 -96.97 -13.15 -19.65
N PRO A 174 -97.00 -12.42 -20.77
CA PRO A 174 -97.35 -10.97 -20.81
C PRO A 174 -98.78 -10.68 -20.29
N ALA A 175 -99.62 -11.71 -20.15
CA ALA A 175 -100.96 -11.59 -19.66
C ALA A 175 -101.16 -12.02 -18.16
N THR A 176 -100.09 -12.39 -17.47
CA THR A 176 -100.11 -12.80 -16.07
C THR A 176 -99.11 -11.98 -15.25
N GLN A 177 -99.39 -11.81 -13.99
CA GLN A 177 -98.58 -11.12 -13.01
C GLN A 177 -97.22 -11.80 -12.89
N ASP A 178 -96.13 -11.04 -12.96
CA ASP A 178 -94.83 -11.54 -12.58
C ASP A 178 -94.83 -11.94 -11.12
N THR A 179 -94.22 -13.07 -10.83
CA THR A 179 -94.14 -13.53 -9.44
C THR A 179 -92.63 -13.54 -9.06
N ALA A 180 -92.40 -13.22 -7.81
CA ALA A 180 -91.10 -13.38 -7.22
C ALA A 180 -91.14 -14.53 -6.22
N SER A 181 -90.21 -15.44 -6.31
CA SER A 181 -90.02 -16.43 -5.26
C SER A 181 -88.65 -16.25 -4.65
N TYR A 182 -88.55 -16.56 -3.37
CA TYR A 182 -87.33 -16.59 -2.65
C TYR A 182 -87.25 -17.84 -1.80
N GLY A 183 -86.03 -18.21 -1.48
CA GLY A 183 -85.71 -19.37 -0.68
C GLY A 183 -84.26 -19.82 -0.78
N ASN A 184 -83.94 -20.81 0.06
CA ASN A 184 -82.64 -21.40 -0.04
C ASN A 184 -82.49 -22.12 -1.39
N ARG A 185 -81.33 -21.99 -2.02
CA ARG A 185 -81.01 -22.67 -3.29
C ARG A 185 -81.25 -24.19 -3.15
N PRO A 186 -81.88 -24.83 -4.14
CA PRO A 186 -81.91 -26.29 -4.18
C PRO A 186 -80.45 -26.80 -4.30
N GLY A 187 -80.05 -27.67 -3.35
CA GLY A 187 -78.72 -28.25 -3.33
C GLY A 187 -77.75 -27.76 -2.26
N GLY A 188 -78.10 -26.72 -1.51
CA GLY A 188 -77.34 -26.30 -0.30
C GLY A 188 -75.98 -25.66 -0.58
N ASP A 189 -75.59 -25.60 -1.85
CA ASP A 189 -74.24 -24.99 -2.20
C ASP A 189 -74.37 -23.47 -2.30
N LYS A 190 -73.60 -22.81 -1.50
CA LYS A 190 -73.40 -21.35 -1.60
C LYS A 190 -72.76 -21.06 -2.92
N GLU A 191 -73.37 -20.31 -3.82
CA GLU A 191 -72.78 -19.86 -5.05
C GLU A 191 -71.66 -18.82 -4.74
N GLU A 192 -70.48 -19.30 -4.79
CA GLU A 192 -69.30 -18.45 -4.55
C GLU A 192 -69.07 -17.49 -5.70
N LYS A 193 -68.73 -16.25 -5.37
CA LYS A 193 -68.35 -15.24 -6.39
C LYS A 193 -66.91 -15.37 -6.74
N ARG A 194 -66.64 -15.93 -7.90
CA ARG A 194 -65.26 -16.08 -8.43
C ARG A 194 -64.67 -14.74 -8.82
N LEU A 195 -63.40 -14.56 -8.45
CA LEU A 195 -62.60 -13.44 -8.85
C LEU A 195 -62.05 -13.69 -10.27
N LYS A 196 -61.83 -12.60 -11.05
CA LYS A 196 -61.27 -12.72 -12.39
C LYS A 196 -59.84 -13.24 -12.36
N GLY A 197 -59.13 -12.97 -11.26
CA GLY A 197 -57.73 -13.34 -11.11
C GLY A 197 -56.78 -12.56 -12.02
N GLY A 198 -55.54 -12.96 -12.04
CA GLY A 198 -54.51 -12.37 -12.86
C GLY A 198 -53.25 -13.22 -12.92
N THR A 199 -52.31 -12.83 -13.75
CA THR A 199 -51.02 -13.50 -13.87
C THR A 199 -49.87 -12.49 -13.87
N TRP A 200 -48.75 -12.88 -13.27
CA TRP A 200 -47.51 -12.12 -13.34
C TRP A 200 -46.31 -13.05 -13.33
N LYS A 201 -45.12 -12.51 -13.70
CA LYS A 201 -43.84 -13.25 -13.67
C LYS A 201 -43.13 -12.96 -12.37
N VAL A 202 -42.53 -13.98 -11.77
CA VAL A 202 -41.63 -13.88 -10.63
C VAL A 202 -40.24 -14.44 -11.00
N LEU A 203 -39.24 -13.83 -10.45
CA LEU A 203 -37.83 -14.23 -10.61
C LEU A 203 -37.17 -14.24 -9.24
N MET A 204 -36.42 -15.30 -8.97
CA MET A 204 -35.49 -15.37 -7.85
C MET A 204 -34.20 -14.72 -8.28
N ASP A 205 -34.11 -13.43 -8.14
CA ASP A 205 -32.86 -12.70 -8.31
C ASP A 205 -32.04 -12.71 -7.01
N PHE A 206 -30.79 -12.33 -7.08
CA PHE A 206 -29.90 -12.14 -5.93
C PHE A 206 -29.02 -10.93 -6.13
N GLN A 207 -28.44 -10.41 -5.05
CA GLN A 207 -27.50 -9.32 -5.12
C GLN A 207 -26.07 -9.86 -4.98
N PRO A 208 -25.30 -9.95 -6.08
CA PRO A 208 -23.87 -10.23 -5.98
C PRO A 208 -23.15 -9.02 -5.39
N MET A 209 -22.25 -9.28 -4.47
CA MET A 209 -21.39 -8.32 -3.82
C MET A 209 -19.97 -8.84 -3.76
N GLY A 210 -19.03 -7.96 -3.50
CA GLY A 210 -17.63 -8.31 -3.32
C GLY A 210 -17.00 -7.57 -2.16
N ARG A 211 -15.87 -8.05 -1.78
CA ARG A 211 -14.88 -7.34 -0.97
C ARG A 211 -13.52 -7.68 -1.52
N SER A 212 -12.59 -6.76 -1.46
CA SER A 212 -11.25 -7.06 -1.92
C SER A 212 -10.16 -6.61 -0.95
N GLN A 213 -8.98 -7.12 -1.21
CA GLN A 213 -7.80 -6.77 -0.43
C GLN A 213 -6.56 -6.92 -1.30
N VAL A 214 -5.81 -5.84 -1.43
CA VAL A 214 -4.50 -5.87 -2.10
C VAL A 214 -3.55 -6.80 -1.36
N ALA A 215 -2.85 -7.64 -2.11
CA ALA A 215 -1.91 -8.61 -1.55
C ALA A 215 -0.68 -7.92 -0.93
N GLN A 216 -0.25 -6.80 -1.51
CA GLN A 216 0.88 -6.00 -1.05
C GLN A 216 0.49 -4.53 -0.98
N THR A 217 0.84 -3.88 0.13
CA THR A 217 0.59 -2.44 0.32
C THR A 217 1.59 -1.56 -0.43
N SER A 218 2.78 -2.07 -0.75
CA SER A 218 3.79 -1.40 -1.58
C SER A 218 4.19 -2.32 -2.72
N LEU A 219 4.19 -1.80 -3.94
CA LEU A 219 4.62 -2.53 -5.12
C LEU A 219 6.11 -2.77 -5.09
N LYS A 220 6.51 -4.04 -5.20
CA LYS A 220 7.93 -4.43 -5.39
C LYS A 220 8.28 -4.56 -6.87
N ASP A 221 7.29 -4.98 -7.67
CA ASP A 221 7.39 -5.12 -9.11
C ASP A 221 6.35 -4.19 -9.75
N ASN A 222 6.50 -3.84 -11.02
CA ASN A 222 5.54 -3.00 -11.73
C ASN A 222 4.22 -3.75 -12.03
N THR A 223 3.66 -4.41 -11.01
CA THR A 223 2.44 -5.21 -11.14
C THR A 223 1.48 -4.90 -10.00
N LEU A 224 0.34 -4.33 -10.34
CA LEU A 224 -0.77 -4.16 -9.41
C LEU A 224 -1.42 -5.51 -9.16
N SER A 225 -1.74 -5.83 -7.93
CA SER A 225 -2.42 -7.08 -7.58
C SER A 225 -3.48 -6.85 -6.52
N ASP A 226 -4.60 -7.54 -6.69
CA ASP A 226 -5.70 -7.52 -5.74
C ASP A 226 -6.32 -8.91 -5.61
N THR A 227 -6.93 -9.18 -4.48
CA THR A 227 -7.66 -10.41 -4.21
C THR A 227 -9.11 -10.07 -3.93
N VAL A 228 -10.01 -10.43 -4.85
CA VAL A 228 -11.43 -10.18 -4.74
C VAL A 228 -12.17 -11.43 -4.28
N THR A 229 -13.04 -11.27 -3.29
CA THR A 229 -13.95 -12.31 -2.77
C THR A 229 -15.37 -11.94 -3.15
N ALA A 230 -16.02 -12.79 -3.94
CA ALA A 230 -17.41 -12.62 -4.34
C ALA A 230 -18.33 -13.41 -3.41
N PHE A 231 -19.47 -12.83 -3.07
CA PHE A 231 -20.54 -13.45 -2.26
C PHE A 231 -21.91 -12.87 -2.61
N ALA A 232 -22.98 -13.54 -2.17
CA ALA A 232 -24.32 -12.99 -2.25
C ALA A 232 -24.61 -12.12 -1.02
N ASP A 233 -25.30 -10.99 -1.21
CA ASP A 233 -25.76 -10.16 -0.09
C ASP A 233 -26.65 -10.97 0.86
N PRO A 234 -26.24 -11.21 2.11
CA PRO A 234 -27.03 -11.99 3.06
C PRO A 234 -28.35 -11.31 3.46
N ASN A 235 -28.50 -10.02 3.18
CA ASN A 235 -29.68 -9.23 3.51
C ASN A 235 -30.68 -9.12 2.34
N TYR A 236 -30.36 -9.68 1.17
CA TYR A 236 -31.25 -9.67 0.03
C TYR A 236 -31.66 -11.08 -0.38
N GLY A 237 -32.98 -11.28 -0.46
CA GLY A 237 -33.56 -12.56 -0.86
C GLY A 237 -33.18 -13.67 0.13
N ASP A 238 -32.68 -14.79 -0.40
CA ASP A 238 -32.22 -15.91 0.42
C ASP A 238 -30.78 -15.77 0.89
N GLY A 239 -30.09 -14.68 0.53
CA GLY A 239 -28.69 -14.47 0.87
C GLY A 239 -27.74 -15.49 0.25
N LYS A 240 -28.10 -16.08 -0.89
CA LYS A 240 -27.37 -17.17 -1.53
C LYS A 240 -27.15 -16.91 -3.02
N TRP A 241 -26.04 -17.41 -3.51
CA TRP A 241 -25.77 -17.44 -4.94
C TRP A 241 -26.76 -18.34 -5.67
N ILE A 242 -27.29 -17.87 -6.79
CA ILE A 242 -28.29 -18.59 -7.56
C ILE A 242 -27.62 -19.64 -8.46
N ASN A 243 -28.27 -20.79 -8.59
CA ASN A 243 -27.90 -21.86 -9.52
C ASN A 243 -28.88 -21.92 -10.68
N ASP A 244 -28.39 -22.28 -11.85
CA ASP A 244 -29.16 -22.81 -12.96
C ASP A 244 -28.99 -24.33 -13.05
N GLU A 245 -29.41 -24.94 -14.14
CA GLU A 245 -29.28 -26.38 -14.37
C GLU A 245 -27.82 -26.88 -14.50
N HIS A 246 -26.87 -25.95 -14.70
CA HIS A 246 -25.45 -26.23 -14.84
C HIS A 246 -24.63 -25.88 -13.58
N GLY A 247 -25.29 -25.43 -12.52
CA GLY A 247 -24.64 -25.02 -11.29
C GLY A 247 -24.74 -23.52 -11.01
N PRO A 248 -23.84 -22.95 -10.19
CA PRO A 248 -23.88 -21.54 -9.88
C PRO A 248 -23.74 -20.66 -11.12
N ILE A 249 -24.65 -19.71 -11.32
CA ILE A 249 -24.62 -18.82 -12.49
C ILE A 249 -23.34 -17.99 -12.51
N PRO A 250 -22.76 -17.73 -13.68
CA PRO A 250 -21.59 -16.87 -13.80
C PRO A 250 -21.97 -15.40 -13.55
N VAL A 251 -21.14 -14.72 -12.76
CA VAL A 251 -21.21 -13.27 -12.59
C VAL A 251 -19.86 -12.65 -12.87
N THR A 252 -19.85 -11.67 -13.75
CA THR A 252 -18.65 -10.92 -14.12
C THR A 252 -18.47 -9.74 -13.18
N PHE A 253 -17.33 -9.70 -12.52
CA PHE A 253 -16.83 -8.59 -11.72
C PHE A 253 -15.79 -7.82 -12.53
N GLU A 254 -15.88 -6.52 -12.54
CA GLU A 254 -14.96 -5.61 -13.23
C GLU A 254 -14.15 -4.85 -12.18
N GLY A 255 -12.84 -5.08 -12.15
CA GLY A 255 -11.89 -4.38 -11.28
C GLY A 255 -11.16 -3.28 -12.05
N THR A 256 -11.10 -2.10 -11.50
CA THR A 256 -10.39 -0.95 -12.07
C THR A 256 -9.47 -0.35 -11.02
N ALA A 257 -8.19 -0.20 -11.36
CA ALA A 257 -7.19 0.45 -10.52
C ALA A 257 -7.06 1.93 -10.90
N TYR A 258 -7.27 2.81 -9.94
CA TYR A 258 -7.22 4.26 -10.09
C TYR A 258 -5.99 4.86 -9.43
N ASP A 259 -5.38 5.84 -10.09
CA ASP A 259 -4.32 6.68 -9.55
C ASP A 259 -4.93 7.73 -8.60
N LEU A 260 -4.59 7.66 -7.32
CA LEU A 260 -5.03 8.62 -6.31
C LEU A 260 -4.07 9.80 -6.13
N GLY A 261 -2.90 9.79 -6.80
CA GLY A 261 -1.87 10.80 -6.61
C GLY A 261 -1.02 10.58 -5.36
N THR A 262 -0.61 11.67 -4.73
CA THR A 262 0.37 11.64 -3.62
C THR A 262 -0.22 11.28 -2.25
N GLU A 263 -1.52 11.41 -2.09
CA GLU A 263 -2.24 11.10 -0.86
C GLU A 263 -3.59 10.44 -1.20
N PRO A 264 -4.05 9.44 -0.44
CA PRO A 264 -5.39 8.88 -0.61
C PRO A 264 -6.44 9.87 -0.12
N PRO A 265 -7.71 9.74 -0.52
CA PRO A 265 -8.79 10.55 0.02
C PRO A 265 -8.94 10.30 1.54
N ASN A 266 -9.33 11.35 2.27
CA ASN A 266 -9.53 11.25 3.73
C ASN A 266 -10.63 10.25 4.12
N GLU A 267 -11.64 10.11 3.26
CA GLU A 267 -12.73 9.16 3.41
C GLU A 267 -12.96 8.44 2.09
N PRO A 268 -13.38 7.16 2.11
CA PRO A 268 -13.72 6.43 0.90
C PRO A 268 -14.83 7.13 0.11
N LEU A 269 -14.68 7.17 -1.20
CA LEU A 269 -15.61 7.81 -2.12
C LEU A 269 -16.49 6.77 -2.81
N ASP A 270 -17.80 6.97 -2.79
CA ASP A 270 -18.75 6.14 -3.56
C ASP A 270 -18.38 6.16 -5.05
N ALA A 271 -18.37 4.97 -5.65
CA ALA A 271 -17.98 4.77 -7.05
C ALA A 271 -18.77 5.64 -8.05
N ARG A 272 -19.98 6.07 -7.70
CA ARG A 272 -20.82 6.97 -8.53
C ARG A 272 -20.25 8.37 -8.65
N PHE A 273 -19.41 8.80 -7.72
CA PHE A 273 -18.82 10.14 -7.67
C PHE A 273 -17.36 10.15 -8.16
N ILE A 274 -16.82 9.03 -8.62
CA ILE A 274 -15.48 9.00 -9.23
C ILE A 274 -15.50 9.89 -10.48
N SER A 275 -14.60 10.87 -10.54
CA SER A 275 -14.45 11.75 -11.70
C SER A 275 -14.08 10.94 -12.95
N LYS A 276 -14.69 11.28 -14.08
CA LYS A 276 -14.34 10.70 -15.38
C LYS A 276 -12.91 11.00 -15.82
N ASP A 277 -12.32 12.06 -15.28
CA ASP A 277 -10.94 12.47 -15.56
C ASP A 277 -9.92 11.79 -14.64
N MET A 278 -10.39 10.99 -13.66
CA MET A 278 -9.48 10.24 -12.80
C MET A 278 -8.70 9.22 -13.62
N ARG A 279 -7.39 9.24 -13.46
CA ARG A 279 -6.49 8.38 -14.23
C ARG A 279 -6.70 6.92 -13.85
N VAL A 280 -7.01 6.12 -14.87
CA VAL A 280 -7.06 4.65 -14.76
C VAL A 280 -5.67 4.10 -15.09
N LEU A 281 -5.14 3.28 -14.20
CA LEU A 281 -3.87 2.57 -14.40
C LEU A 281 -4.06 1.25 -15.13
N GLY A 282 -5.23 0.62 -14.94
CA GLY A 282 -5.60 -0.60 -15.61
C GLY A 282 -6.95 -1.13 -15.16
N SER A 283 -7.49 -2.07 -15.92
CA SER A 283 -8.75 -2.75 -15.62
C SER A 283 -8.63 -4.22 -15.91
N THR A 284 -9.41 -5.03 -15.19
CA THR A 284 -9.49 -6.47 -15.39
C THR A 284 -10.90 -6.96 -15.13
N THR A 285 -11.21 -8.16 -15.58
CA THR A 285 -12.50 -8.81 -15.31
C THR A 285 -12.28 -10.21 -14.77
N VAL A 286 -13.14 -10.61 -13.84
CA VAL A 286 -13.15 -11.96 -13.26
C VAL A 286 -14.56 -12.50 -13.29
N VAL A 287 -14.71 -13.73 -13.75
CA VAL A 287 -16.01 -14.42 -13.73
C VAL A 287 -16.04 -15.39 -12.56
N PHE A 288 -16.97 -15.14 -11.65
CA PHE A 288 -17.27 -16.05 -10.55
C PHE A 288 -18.41 -16.98 -10.91
N ARG A 289 -18.22 -18.25 -10.63
CA ARG A 289 -19.26 -19.30 -10.71
C ARG A 289 -19.56 -19.80 -9.30
N GLY A 290 -20.26 -18.95 -8.54
CA GLY A 290 -20.49 -19.13 -7.11
C GLY A 290 -19.61 -18.24 -6.26
N GLU A 291 -19.82 -18.29 -4.94
CA GLU A 291 -19.02 -17.57 -3.96
C GLU A 291 -17.58 -18.08 -3.94
N GLY A 292 -16.66 -17.20 -3.65
CA GLY A 292 -15.24 -17.57 -3.56
C GLY A 292 -14.30 -16.41 -3.81
N GLU A 293 -13.02 -16.73 -3.87
CA GLU A 293 -11.91 -15.78 -3.96
C GLU A 293 -11.12 -15.96 -5.25
N ARG A 294 -10.65 -14.87 -5.82
CA ARG A 294 -9.76 -14.82 -6.99
C ARG A 294 -8.73 -13.71 -6.83
N GLN A 295 -7.50 -14.07 -7.11
CA GLN A 295 -6.41 -13.09 -7.23
C GLN A 295 -6.30 -12.63 -8.68
N VAL A 296 -6.08 -11.33 -8.86
CA VAL A 296 -5.84 -10.68 -10.15
C VAL A 296 -4.55 -9.89 -10.12
N SER A 297 -3.99 -9.69 -11.31
CA SER A 297 -2.77 -8.90 -11.48
C SER A 297 -2.85 -8.10 -12.77
N ILE A 298 -2.40 -6.85 -12.73
CA ILE A 298 -2.29 -5.96 -13.88
C ILE A 298 -0.85 -5.47 -13.96
N PRO A 299 -0.06 -5.89 -14.95
CA PRO A 299 1.27 -5.33 -15.17
C PRO A 299 1.15 -3.88 -15.64
N LEU A 300 1.93 -3.00 -15.03
CA LEU A 300 2.04 -1.61 -15.45
C LEU A 300 3.15 -1.51 -16.52
N PRO A 301 2.87 -0.91 -17.68
CA PRO A 301 3.89 -0.66 -18.69
C PRO A 301 5.04 0.18 -18.12
N GLU A 302 6.24 -0.08 -18.59
CA GLU A 302 7.44 0.66 -18.18
C GLU A 302 7.25 2.18 -18.44
N GLY A 303 7.58 3.01 -17.44
CA GLY A 303 7.39 4.46 -17.49
C GLY A 303 5.96 4.96 -17.23
N GLN A 304 4.97 4.09 -17.09
CA GLN A 304 3.61 4.48 -16.70
C GLN A 304 3.36 4.43 -15.20
N ALA A 305 4.14 3.66 -14.47
CA ALA A 305 4.10 3.58 -13.01
C ALA A 305 4.71 4.85 -12.41
N LYS A 306 3.90 5.88 -12.21
CA LYS A 306 4.32 7.05 -11.42
C LYS A 306 4.15 6.73 -9.94
N PRO A 307 5.12 7.13 -9.09
CA PRO A 307 4.96 6.97 -7.65
C PRO A 307 3.67 7.63 -7.15
N GLY A 308 2.95 6.95 -6.28
CA GLY A 308 1.67 7.42 -5.78
C GLY A 308 0.80 6.32 -5.20
N PHE A 309 -0.35 6.71 -4.66
CA PHE A 309 -1.35 5.78 -4.17
C PHE A 309 -2.23 5.27 -5.30
N VAL A 310 -2.61 4.03 -5.21
CA VAL A 310 -3.51 3.34 -6.14
C VAL A 310 -4.63 2.70 -5.34
N SER A 311 -5.87 2.87 -5.76
CA SER A 311 -7.01 2.16 -5.19
C SER A 311 -7.73 1.36 -6.25
N TRP A 312 -8.12 0.14 -5.88
CA TRP A 312 -9.00 -0.65 -6.69
C TRP A 312 -10.46 -0.28 -6.43
N VAL A 313 -11.31 -0.42 -7.45
CA VAL A 313 -12.76 -0.37 -7.35
C VAL A 313 -13.33 -1.53 -8.15
N TRP A 314 -14.11 -2.37 -7.49
CA TRP A 314 -14.80 -3.50 -8.11
C TRP A 314 -16.26 -3.16 -8.37
N ARG A 315 -16.77 -3.66 -9.48
CA ARG A 315 -18.16 -3.42 -9.90
C ARG A 315 -18.78 -4.69 -10.45
N VAL A 316 -20.07 -4.82 -10.21
CA VAL A 316 -20.95 -5.74 -10.93
C VAL A 316 -21.98 -4.88 -11.64
N ARG A 317 -21.96 -4.89 -12.96
CA ARG A 317 -22.98 -4.21 -13.77
C ARG A 317 -24.02 -5.23 -14.21
N LYS A 318 -25.27 -5.01 -13.82
CA LYS A 318 -26.40 -5.89 -14.13
C LYS A 318 -26.53 -6.12 -15.64
N GLU A 319 -26.49 -5.06 -16.43
CA GLU A 319 -26.62 -5.14 -17.89
C GLU A 319 -25.49 -5.92 -18.57
N ALA A 320 -24.29 -5.95 -17.96
CA ALA A 320 -23.13 -6.67 -18.48
C ALA A 320 -23.21 -8.19 -18.26
N GLN A 321 -24.21 -8.71 -17.54
CA GLN A 321 -24.35 -10.13 -17.21
C GLN A 321 -25.06 -10.93 -18.31
N GLY A 322 -25.37 -10.33 -19.44
CA GLY A 322 -25.98 -10.98 -20.59
C GLY A 322 -27.31 -11.67 -20.23
N GLN A 323 -27.43 -12.97 -20.55
CA GLN A 323 -28.65 -13.74 -20.26
C GLN A 323 -28.98 -13.85 -18.77
N TYR A 324 -28.02 -13.68 -17.88
CA TYR A 324 -28.19 -13.72 -16.43
C TYR A 324 -28.59 -12.36 -15.81
N SER A 325 -28.60 -11.30 -16.62
CA SER A 325 -29.00 -9.96 -16.16
C SER A 325 -30.31 -9.92 -15.36
N PRO A 326 -31.39 -10.65 -15.76
CA PRO A 326 -32.63 -10.65 -14.99
C PRO A 326 -32.52 -11.25 -13.59
N LEU A 327 -31.52 -12.09 -13.35
CA LEU A 327 -31.28 -12.76 -12.07
C LEU A 327 -30.38 -11.94 -11.13
N ILE A 328 -29.86 -10.83 -11.58
CA ILE A 328 -29.08 -9.87 -10.78
C ILE A 328 -30.02 -8.76 -10.32
N HIS A 329 -30.03 -8.49 -9.02
CA HIS A 329 -30.95 -7.48 -8.45
C HIS A 329 -30.63 -6.08 -8.95
N ALA A 330 -29.42 -5.61 -8.70
CA ALA A 330 -28.96 -4.26 -9.06
C ALA A 330 -27.46 -4.26 -9.34
N ASP A 331 -27.00 -3.13 -9.92
CA ASP A 331 -25.58 -2.83 -9.98
C ASP A 331 -25.01 -2.76 -8.56
N TRP A 332 -23.78 -3.23 -8.42
CA TRP A 332 -23.01 -3.11 -7.20
C TRP A 332 -21.64 -2.51 -7.50
N ALA A 333 -21.12 -1.72 -6.59
CA ALA A 333 -19.73 -1.25 -6.60
C ALA A 333 -19.26 -1.02 -5.16
N ASP A 334 -17.98 -1.25 -4.93
CA ASP A 334 -17.32 -0.79 -3.71
C ASP A 334 -16.94 0.70 -3.80
N GLN A 335 -16.21 1.19 -2.81
CA GLN A 335 -15.81 2.58 -2.70
C GLN A 335 -14.35 2.76 -3.11
N LEU A 336 -14.04 3.89 -3.74
CA LEU A 336 -12.66 4.29 -4.01
C LEU A 336 -11.95 4.74 -2.73
N GLY A 337 -10.73 4.30 -2.53
CA GLY A 337 -9.91 4.71 -1.39
C GLY A 337 -10.13 3.89 -0.12
N LEU A 338 -10.78 2.72 -0.22
CA LEU A 338 -10.81 1.77 0.88
C LEU A 338 -9.40 1.34 1.27
N THR A 339 -9.10 1.34 2.56
CA THR A 339 -7.75 1.00 3.08
C THR A 339 -7.28 -0.37 2.64
N ASN A 340 -8.19 -1.35 2.56
CA ASN A 340 -7.88 -2.71 2.12
C ASN A 340 -7.55 -2.80 0.63
N GLU A 341 -8.03 -1.86 -0.17
CA GLU A 341 -7.90 -1.82 -1.63
C GLU A 341 -6.88 -0.78 -2.10
N THR A 342 -6.18 -0.16 -1.15
CA THR A 342 -5.18 0.86 -1.41
C THR A 342 -3.77 0.30 -1.29
N GLN A 343 -2.95 0.56 -2.30
CA GLN A 343 -1.54 0.21 -2.36
C GLN A 343 -0.71 1.40 -2.87
N VAL A 344 0.60 1.32 -2.73
CA VAL A 344 1.53 2.39 -3.09
C VAL A 344 2.47 1.90 -4.19
N ILE A 345 2.61 2.67 -5.24
CA ILE A 345 3.77 2.65 -6.13
C ILE A 345 4.83 3.52 -5.44
N PRO A 346 5.87 2.92 -4.86
CA PRO A 346 6.75 3.65 -3.96
C PRO A 346 7.62 4.68 -4.69
N TRP A 347 7.93 5.77 -4.01
CA TRP A 347 8.93 6.73 -4.43
C TRP A 347 10.32 6.13 -4.25
N LYS A 348 11.24 6.51 -5.15
CA LYS A 348 12.66 6.16 -5.08
C LYS A 348 13.45 7.44 -4.91
N ILE A 349 14.22 7.50 -3.84
CA ILE A 349 15.06 8.66 -3.57
C ILE A 349 16.41 8.53 -4.28
N GLN A 350 17.03 9.67 -4.54
CA GLN A 350 18.37 9.81 -5.05
C GLN A 350 19.11 10.78 -4.14
N ILE A 351 20.32 10.41 -3.78
CA ILE A 351 21.19 11.17 -2.92
C ILE A 351 22.54 11.33 -3.62
N HIS A 352 23.02 12.54 -3.65
CA HIS A 352 24.37 12.91 -4.10
C HIS A 352 25.02 13.66 -2.98
N SER A 353 26.30 13.39 -2.71
CA SER A 353 27.06 14.07 -1.69
C SER A 353 28.52 14.25 -2.08
N ALA A 354 29.25 15.03 -1.30
CA ALA A 354 30.65 15.33 -1.53
C ALA A 354 31.38 15.59 -0.21
N ALA A 355 32.21 14.64 0.19
CA ALA A 355 33.01 14.68 1.40
C ALA A 355 34.12 15.75 1.33
N GLN A 356 34.33 16.51 2.41
CA GLN A 356 35.37 17.53 2.52
C GLN A 356 36.05 17.46 3.88
N LEU A 357 37.40 17.62 3.89
CA LEU A 357 38.15 17.77 5.13
C LEU A 357 38.08 19.23 5.62
N LYS A 358 37.79 19.42 6.89
CA LYS A 358 37.90 20.70 7.60
C LYS A 358 39.02 20.61 8.63
N GLU A 359 40.07 21.37 8.40
CA GLU A 359 41.21 21.51 9.29
C GLU A 359 40.94 22.64 10.29
N THR A 360 41.09 22.36 11.56
CA THR A 360 40.87 23.34 12.64
C THR A 360 41.95 23.24 13.71
N ASN A 361 42.12 24.32 14.50
CA ASN A 361 43.03 24.31 15.65
C ASN A 361 42.62 23.31 16.77
N GLY A 362 41.40 22.81 16.73
CA GLY A 362 40.87 21.85 17.70
C GLY A 362 40.87 20.40 17.24
N GLY A 363 41.37 20.15 16.02
CA GLY A 363 41.39 18.85 15.35
C GLY A 363 40.67 18.89 14.00
N ASP A 364 41.01 17.94 13.16
CA ASP A 364 40.47 17.81 11.83
C ASP A 364 39.19 16.97 11.88
N PHE A 365 38.22 17.33 11.06
CA PHE A 365 36.97 16.55 10.92
C PHE A 365 36.48 16.60 9.48
N LEU A 366 35.65 15.62 9.11
CA LEU A 366 35.01 15.57 7.81
C LEU A 366 33.62 16.22 7.86
N ILE A 367 33.25 16.87 6.78
CA ILE A 367 31.90 17.33 6.51
C ILE A 367 31.45 16.79 5.16
N ASP A 368 30.13 16.71 4.99
CA ASP A 368 29.54 16.33 3.73
C ASP A 368 28.47 17.33 3.29
N ASP A 369 28.38 17.57 2.00
CA ASP A 369 27.31 18.34 1.38
C ASP A 369 26.34 17.37 0.71
N LEU A 370 25.08 17.33 1.18
CA LEU A 370 24.12 16.32 0.77
C LEU A 370 22.97 16.92 -0.04
N TRP A 371 22.73 16.41 -1.24
CA TRP A 371 21.58 16.74 -2.10
C TRP A 371 20.64 15.56 -2.15
N VAL A 372 19.41 15.76 -1.68
CA VAL A 372 18.37 14.74 -1.60
C VAL A 372 17.22 15.09 -2.53
N SER A 373 16.77 14.13 -3.33
CA SER A 373 15.63 14.25 -4.24
C SER A 373 14.85 12.95 -4.31
N GLY A 374 13.61 13.00 -4.82
CA GLY A 374 12.76 11.82 -5.03
C GLY A 374 11.76 11.55 -3.93
N PHE A 375 11.80 12.21 -2.78
CA PHE A 375 10.71 12.14 -1.81
C PHE A 375 9.43 12.79 -2.36
N PRO A 376 8.22 12.34 -1.97
CA PRO A 376 6.99 13.07 -2.25
C PRO A 376 7.02 14.47 -1.62
N GLU A 377 6.33 15.44 -2.24
CA GLU A 377 6.42 16.86 -1.89
C GLU A 377 6.16 17.14 -0.40
N ARG A 378 5.22 16.42 0.20
CA ARG A 378 4.86 16.55 1.62
C ARG A 378 5.32 15.37 2.47
N HIS A 379 6.48 14.82 2.15
CA HIS A 379 7.07 13.79 3.00
C HIS A 379 7.34 14.32 4.41
N THR A 380 7.19 13.45 5.41
CA THR A 380 7.21 13.68 6.85
C THR A 380 5.88 14.14 7.49
N TYR A 381 4.84 14.41 6.68
CA TYR A 381 3.54 14.86 7.19
C TYR A 381 2.42 13.81 7.13
N TRP A 382 2.58 12.75 6.34
CA TRP A 382 1.57 11.71 6.26
C TRP A 382 1.67 10.75 7.44
N SER A 383 0.55 10.64 8.18
CA SER A 383 0.49 9.88 9.45
C SER A 383 0.28 8.39 9.28
N GLY A 384 0.21 7.89 8.03
CA GLY A 384 -0.09 6.48 7.75
C GLY A 384 -1.57 6.14 7.78
N SER A 385 -1.86 4.87 7.53
CA SER A 385 -3.17 4.25 7.66
C SER A 385 -3.03 2.93 8.42
N GLU A 386 -4.13 2.17 8.59
CA GLU A 386 -4.07 0.87 9.26
C GLU A 386 -3.12 -0.14 8.59
N ARG A 387 -2.90 -0.01 7.28
CA ARG A 387 -2.11 -0.97 6.49
C ARG A 387 -0.84 -0.41 5.88
N ILE A 388 -0.70 0.88 5.78
CA ILE A 388 0.44 1.57 5.17
C ILE A 388 1.08 2.44 6.24
N ALA A 389 2.36 2.21 6.52
CA ALA A 389 3.09 2.91 7.57
C ALA A 389 3.17 4.41 7.34
N ALA A 390 3.23 5.17 8.41
CA ALA A 390 3.48 6.62 8.37
C ALA A 390 4.85 6.95 7.79
N ASP A 391 5.01 8.19 7.35
CA ASP A 391 6.31 8.69 6.92
C ASP A 391 7.35 8.62 8.04
N THR A 392 8.55 8.20 7.69
CA THR A 392 9.73 8.30 8.55
C THR A 392 10.28 9.72 8.47
N SER A 393 10.55 10.34 9.63
CA SER A 393 10.92 11.76 9.70
C SER A 393 12.37 12.06 9.33
N HIS A 394 13.28 11.11 9.50
CA HIS A 394 14.73 11.31 9.34
C HIS A 394 15.40 10.16 8.58
N MET A 395 16.50 10.49 7.94
CA MET A 395 17.50 9.57 7.39
C MET A 395 18.71 9.58 8.31
N ARG A 396 19.50 8.53 8.30
CA ARG A 396 20.76 8.44 9.04
C ARG A 396 21.96 8.68 8.11
N HIS A 397 22.75 9.69 8.41
CA HIS A 397 23.99 10.00 7.71
C HIS A 397 25.16 9.65 8.62
N ARG A 398 26.06 8.77 8.16
CA ARG A 398 27.12 8.15 8.98
C ARG A 398 28.48 8.33 8.34
N LEU A 399 29.51 8.40 9.19
CA LEU A 399 30.89 8.26 8.78
C LEU A 399 31.41 6.90 9.21
N LEU A 400 31.83 6.10 8.26
CA LEU A 400 32.44 4.79 8.46
C LEU A 400 33.95 4.89 8.26
N PHE A 401 34.74 4.11 9.02
CA PHE A 401 36.17 4.02 8.86
C PHE A 401 36.59 2.60 8.46
N PHE A 402 37.29 2.49 7.35
CA PHE A 402 37.92 1.29 6.83
C PHE A 402 39.41 1.36 7.15
N PRO A 403 39.94 0.58 8.10
CA PRO A 403 41.35 0.60 8.45
C PRO A 403 42.22 0.11 7.29
N GLN A 404 43.48 0.50 7.29
CA GLN A 404 44.45 0.07 6.27
C GLN A 404 44.45 -1.48 6.14
N GLY A 405 44.28 -1.98 4.90
CA GLY A 405 44.21 -3.39 4.58
C GLY A 405 42.77 -3.95 4.51
N LEU A 406 41.75 -3.20 4.91
CA LEU A 406 40.36 -3.49 4.65
C LEU A 406 39.92 -2.70 3.40
N GLU A 407 39.58 -3.42 2.33
CA GLU A 407 39.13 -2.77 1.08
C GLU A 407 37.75 -2.13 1.28
N VAL A 408 37.54 -0.99 0.64
CA VAL A 408 36.28 -0.25 0.67
C VAL A 408 35.32 -0.87 -0.35
N LEU A 409 34.64 -1.93 0.09
CA LEU A 409 33.67 -2.69 -0.70
C LEU A 409 32.38 -2.89 0.12
N GLU A 410 31.25 -3.02 -0.56
CA GLU A 410 29.98 -3.27 0.12
C GLU A 410 29.99 -4.50 1.05
N GLU A 411 30.69 -5.56 0.67
CA GLU A 411 30.84 -6.78 1.50
C GLU A 411 31.62 -6.55 2.81
N ASN A 412 32.37 -5.45 2.88
CA ASN A 412 33.14 -5.06 4.05
C ASN A 412 32.47 -3.96 4.90
N ARG A 413 31.33 -3.44 4.49
CA ARG A 413 30.60 -2.37 5.19
C ARG A 413 30.41 -2.65 6.68
N GLU A 414 29.97 -3.87 7.02
CA GLU A 414 29.71 -4.26 8.39
C GLU A 414 31.00 -4.52 9.23
N LYS A 415 32.16 -4.53 8.58
CA LYS A 415 33.47 -4.61 9.23
C LYS A 415 34.08 -3.25 9.49
N ALA A 416 33.55 -2.21 8.83
CA ALA A 416 33.97 -0.83 9.04
C ALA A 416 33.48 -0.33 10.41
N GLU A 417 34.28 0.54 11.02
CA GLU A 417 33.93 1.15 12.30
C GLU A 417 33.10 2.40 12.08
N GLU A 418 31.96 2.53 12.73
CA GLU A 418 31.21 3.78 12.74
C GLU A 418 31.91 4.81 13.62
N ILE A 419 32.34 5.91 13.02
CA ILE A 419 32.97 7.04 13.72
C ILE A 419 31.91 7.92 14.36
N GLY A 420 30.79 8.13 13.68
CA GLY A 420 29.68 8.92 14.17
C GLY A 420 28.52 8.93 13.16
N ALA A 421 27.40 9.49 13.62
CA ALA A 421 26.19 9.63 12.81
C ALA A 421 25.46 10.93 13.15
N VAL A 422 24.71 11.43 12.15
CA VAL A 422 23.76 12.54 12.33
C VAL A 422 22.44 12.18 11.66
N GLU A 423 21.34 12.71 12.18
CA GLU A 423 20.03 12.60 11.56
C GLU A 423 19.81 13.75 10.60
N VAL A 424 19.32 13.43 9.39
CA VAL A 424 18.99 14.40 8.34
C VAL A 424 17.50 14.25 8.05
N PRO A 425 16.76 15.36 7.88
CA PRO A 425 15.33 15.25 7.57
C PRO A 425 15.06 14.43 6.31
N ALA A 426 14.12 13.49 6.36
CA ALA A 426 13.73 12.64 5.22
C ALA A 426 12.85 13.43 4.25
N ARG A 427 13.42 14.39 3.53
CA ARG A 427 12.74 15.22 2.52
C ARG A 427 13.71 15.77 1.50
N ASN A 428 13.18 16.19 0.37
CA ASN A 428 13.97 16.83 -0.68
C ASN A 428 14.64 18.11 -0.17
N GLY A 429 15.89 18.31 -0.52
CA GLY A 429 16.61 19.50 -0.12
C GLY A 429 18.12 19.40 -0.32
N TYR A 430 18.79 20.52 -0.05
CA TYR A 430 20.24 20.62 0.07
C TYR A 430 20.60 20.83 1.54
N TYR A 431 21.43 19.96 2.06
CA TYR A 431 21.91 19.96 3.44
C TYR A 431 23.42 20.19 3.44
N PRO A 432 23.87 21.45 3.55
CA PRO A 432 25.27 21.79 3.46
C PRO A 432 26.02 21.47 4.75
N SER A 433 27.28 21.13 4.61
CA SER A 433 28.27 21.02 5.70
C SER A 433 27.78 20.14 6.86
N LEU A 434 27.18 18.99 6.52
CA LEU A 434 26.79 18.00 7.53
C LEU A 434 28.05 17.44 8.18
N GLY A 435 28.19 17.68 9.47
CA GLY A 435 29.30 17.16 10.25
C GLY A 435 29.91 18.21 11.20
N ASP A 436 30.64 17.72 12.17
CA ASP A 436 31.40 18.45 13.17
C ASP A 436 32.43 17.50 13.80
N LEU A 437 32.89 17.78 15.00
CA LEU A 437 33.82 16.91 15.73
C LEU A 437 33.31 15.48 15.98
N ARG A 438 32.03 15.20 15.74
CA ARG A 438 31.53 13.80 15.72
C ARG A 438 32.11 12.99 14.56
N PHE A 439 32.57 13.65 13.53
CA PHE A 439 33.25 13.07 12.36
C PHE A 439 34.74 13.37 12.36
N ALA A 440 35.35 13.34 13.54
CA ALA A 440 36.78 13.63 13.72
C ALA A 440 37.66 12.63 12.97
N VAL A 441 38.70 13.14 12.32
CA VAL A 441 39.75 12.36 11.68
C VAL A 441 40.90 12.18 12.67
N ASP A 442 41.10 10.97 13.15
CA ASP A 442 42.23 10.66 14.04
C ASP A 442 43.55 10.70 13.26
N PRO A 443 44.50 11.58 13.62
CA PRO A 443 45.78 11.67 12.95
C PRO A 443 46.64 10.39 13.05
N GLN A 444 46.36 9.51 13.99
CA GLN A 444 47.08 8.24 14.20
C GLN A 444 46.49 7.09 13.40
N ARG A 445 45.30 7.25 12.83
CA ARG A 445 44.59 6.19 12.12
C ARG A 445 44.79 6.31 10.62
N ILE A 446 45.34 5.27 10.01
CA ILE A 446 45.58 5.14 8.58
C ILE A 446 44.44 4.28 7.99
N GLY A 447 43.81 4.77 6.91
CA GLY A 447 42.71 4.11 6.27
C GLY A 447 41.78 5.07 5.54
N THR A 448 40.61 4.61 5.16
CA THR A 448 39.63 5.39 4.39
C THR A 448 38.39 5.64 5.21
N TYR A 449 38.03 6.89 5.34
CA TYR A 449 36.76 7.37 5.90
C TYR A 449 35.74 7.47 4.77
N VAL A 450 34.51 6.99 4.98
CA VAL A 450 33.46 6.96 3.97
C VAL A 450 32.15 7.45 4.56
N PHE A 451 31.57 8.47 3.95
CA PHE A 451 30.20 8.85 4.29
C PHE A 451 29.18 7.89 3.68
N THR A 452 28.15 7.59 4.41
CA THR A 452 27.01 6.82 3.93
C THR A 452 25.71 7.41 4.46
N THR A 453 24.69 7.45 3.59
CA THR A 453 23.33 7.85 3.98
C THR A 453 22.40 6.67 3.85
N GLU A 454 21.59 6.44 4.86
CA GLU A 454 20.64 5.34 4.93
C GLU A 454 19.25 5.86 5.25
N PHE A 455 18.28 5.33 4.55
CA PHE A 455 16.85 5.50 4.80
C PHE A 455 16.21 4.12 4.83
N ASP A 456 15.61 3.74 5.95
CA ASP A 456 15.06 2.38 6.14
C ASP A 456 13.80 2.13 5.30
N GLY A 457 13.29 3.17 4.64
CA GLY A 457 12.02 3.14 3.95
C GLY A 457 10.84 3.38 4.88
N ASP A 458 9.68 3.58 4.28
CA ASP A 458 8.42 3.72 4.99
C ASP A 458 7.24 3.24 4.12
N GLY A 459 6.02 3.66 4.45
CA GLY A 459 4.83 3.25 3.70
C GLY A 459 4.78 3.79 2.27
N ARG A 460 5.50 4.87 1.95
CA ARG A 460 5.47 5.54 0.65
C ARG A 460 6.78 5.49 -0.13
N VAL A 461 7.90 5.36 0.54
CA VAL A 461 9.24 5.49 -0.05
C VAL A 461 10.05 4.23 0.17
N GLU A 462 10.70 3.74 -0.88
CA GLU A 462 11.59 2.57 -0.77
C GLU A 462 12.79 2.88 0.13
N ALA A 463 13.29 1.84 0.79
CA ALA A 463 14.54 1.93 1.52
C ALA A 463 15.69 2.31 0.56
N PHE A 464 16.61 3.11 1.06
CA PHE A 464 17.78 3.57 0.32
C PHE A 464 19.04 3.41 1.17
N ARG A 465 20.11 3.04 0.51
CA ARG A 465 21.44 2.99 1.13
C ARG A 465 22.48 3.43 0.07
N SER A 466 23.26 4.48 0.37
CA SER A 466 24.34 4.89 -0.51
C SER A 466 25.47 3.86 -0.54
N SER A 467 26.19 3.77 -1.66
CA SER A 467 27.34 2.86 -1.79
C SER A 467 28.54 3.36 -1.02
N VAL A 468 29.26 2.47 -0.33
CA VAL A 468 30.57 2.81 0.26
C VAL A 468 31.67 2.96 -0.81
N GLU A 469 31.40 2.48 -2.02
CA GLU A 469 32.38 2.49 -3.13
C GLU A 469 32.38 3.80 -3.93
N ASP A 470 31.47 4.75 -3.60
CA ASP A 470 31.45 6.06 -4.26
C ASP A 470 32.72 6.87 -3.86
N PRO A 471 33.60 7.21 -4.82
CA PRO A 471 34.83 7.93 -4.51
C PRO A 471 34.60 9.37 -4.01
N ASN A 472 33.42 9.97 -4.29
CA ASN A 472 33.09 11.31 -3.81
C ASN A 472 32.79 11.33 -2.30
N GLU A 473 32.48 10.17 -1.74
CA GLU A 473 32.17 9.96 -0.33
C GLU A 473 33.40 9.57 0.50
N GLN A 474 34.57 9.44 -0.13
CA GLN A 474 35.76 8.86 0.48
C GLN A 474 36.81 9.92 0.78
N TYR A 475 37.38 9.82 1.98
CA TYR A 475 38.61 10.52 2.35
C TYR A 475 39.63 9.50 2.85
N THR A 476 40.77 9.35 2.11
CA THR A 476 41.81 8.40 2.49
C THR A 476 42.96 9.12 3.15
N ARG A 477 43.25 8.72 4.40
CA ARG A 477 44.43 9.13 5.11
C ARG A 477 45.53 8.10 4.90
N GLN A 478 46.66 8.52 4.27
CA GLN A 478 47.81 7.66 4.05
C GLN A 478 48.81 7.75 5.18
N ALA A 479 49.59 6.69 5.36
CA ALA A 479 50.73 6.76 6.27
C ALA A 479 51.67 7.88 5.82
N PRO A 480 52.22 8.70 6.75
CA PRO A 480 53.30 9.60 6.39
C PRO A 480 54.42 8.77 5.79
N SER A 481 54.95 9.20 4.65
CA SER A 481 56.10 8.57 3.99
C SER A 481 57.28 8.57 4.96
N ILE A 482 57.77 7.39 5.36
CA ILE A 482 58.98 7.28 6.18
C ILE A 482 60.16 7.57 5.25
N ILE A 483 60.75 8.79 5.40
CA ILE A 483 61.91 9.18 4.64
C ILE A 483 63.14 8.53 5.28
N ARG A 484 63.91 7.79 4.48
CA ARG A 484 65.15 7.15 4.89
C ARG A 484 66.30 7.74 4.07
N LEU A 485 67.45 7.95 4.74
CA LEU A 485 68.70 8.34 4.10
C LEU A 485 69.78 7.25 4.31
N ALA A 486 70.50 6.93 3.24
CA ALA A 486 71.66 6.09 3.27
C ALA A 486 72.77 6.85 2.55
N THR A 487 73.91 6.99 3.19
CA THR A 487 74.94 7.96 2.71
C THR A 487 76.34 7.31 2.60
N ARG A 488 77.13 7.78 1.70
CA ARG A 488 78.54 7.34 1.48
C ARG A 488 79.43 8.47 1.06
N ALA A 489 80.40 8.79 1.92
CA ALA A 489 81.42 9.80 1.65
C ALA A 489 82.70 9.24 1.04
N ARG A 490 83.31 9.96 0.14
CA ARG A 490 84.57 9.58 -0.52
C ARG A 490 85.39 10.82 -0.83
N ASP A 491 86.74 10.66 -0.98
CA ASP A 491 87.63 11.69 -1.57
C ASP A 491 87.26 11.90 -3.05
N GLY A 492 87.08 13.11 -3.46
CA GLY A 492 86.70 13.45 -4.83
C GLY A 492 87.87 13.39 -5.83
N GLY A 493 89.08 13.16 -5.38
CA GLY A 493 90.27 13.03 -6.22
C GLY A 493 90.52 11.62 -6.76
N ASP A 494 90.39 10.63 -5.92
CA ASP A 494 90.64 9.23 -6.28
C ASP A 494 89.51 8.25 -5.88
N GLY A 495 88.53 8.73 -5.14
CA GLY A 495 87.34 7.97 -4.79
C GLY A 495 87.48 7.09 -3.57
N ASP A 496 88.58 7.12 -2.87
CA ASP A 496 88.80 6.38 -1.63
C ASP A 496 88.27 7.16 -0.42
N GLN A 497 88.46 6.63 0.80
CA GLN A 497 88.07 7.27 2.04
C GLN A 497 89.24 7.86 2.83
N VAL A 498 90.22 8.43 2.12
CA VAL A 498 91.42 9.08 2.72
C VAL A 498 91.60 10.49 2.15
N ILE A 499 91.56 11.47 3.02
CA ILE A 499 91.80 12.89 2.61
C ILE A 499 93.23 13.28 2.88
N GLY A 500 93.88 13.92 1.86
CA GLY A 500 95.23 14.51 2.01
C GLY A 500 95.26 15.63 3.06
N ARG A 501 96.33 15.69 3.85
CA ARG A 501 96.51 16.69 4.91
C ARG A 501 97.03 18.05 4.40
N SER A 502 97.36 18.13 3.16
CA SER A 502 97.84 19.39 2.59
C SER A 502 97.18 19.71 1.26
N GLY A 503 96.85 20.99 1.09
CA GLY A 503 96.22 21.52 -0.13
C GLY A 503 94.68 21.28 -0.16
N PRO A 504 94.05 21.76 -1.23
CA PRO A 504 92.62 21.63 -1.42
C PRO A 504 92.23 20.19 -1.72
N SER A 505 91.27 19.64 -0.95
CA SER A 505 90.60 18.37 -1.18
C SER A 505 89.09 18.58 -1.36
N LYS A 506 88.48 17.68 -2.05
CA LYS A 506 87.00 17.66 -2.25
C LYS A 506 86.46 16.37 -1.69
N ILE A 507 85.48 16.50 -0.82
CA ILE A 507 84.67 15.37 -0.36
C ILE A 507 83.43 15.31 -1.23
N ILE A 508 83.12 14.13 -1.77
CA ILE A 508 81.86 13.83 -2.43
C ILE A 508 81.07 12.90 -1.53
N ASP A 509 79.97 13.39 -1.08
CA ASP A 509 79.00 12.56 -0.32
C ASP A 509 77.82 12.21 -1.17
N GLN A 510 77.61 10.94 -1.40
CA GLN A 510 76.47 10.38 -2.10
C GLN A 510 75.36 10.03 -1.07
N VAL A 511 74.22 10.76 -1.15
CA VAL A 511 73.09 10.60 -0.30
C VAL A 511 71.98 9.92 -1.10
N CYS A 512 71.63 8.66 -0.74
CA CYS A 512 70.51 7.93 -1.32
C CYS A 512 69.31 8.08 -0.39
N TYR A 513 68.16 8.30 -0.97
CA TYR A 513 66.89 8.54 -0.26
C TYR A 513 65.82 7.56 -0.67
N GLU A 514 64.90 7.29 0.26
CA GLU A 514 63.64 6.56 0.06
C GLU A 514 62.48 7.33 0.70
N GLY A 515 61.30 7.35 0.05
CA GLY A 515 60.07 7.95 0.58
C GLY A 515 59.90 9.45 0.25
N LEU A 516 60.62 10.00 -0.73
CA LEU A 516 60.41 11.37 -1.22
C LEU A 516 59.28 11.41 -2.25
N GLU A 517 58.64 12.57 -2.40
CA GLU A 517 57.66 12.81 -3.45
C GLU A 517 58.36 13.12 -4.79
N ALA A 518 58.00 12.36 -5.82
CA ALA A 518 58.52 12.56 -7.15
C ALA A 518 58.09 13.91 -7.73
N GLY A 519 59.05 14.65 -8.31
CA GLY A 519 58.84 15.99 -8.88
C GLY A 519 59.08 17.13 -7.88
N GLU A 520 59.20 16.87 -6.60
CA GLU A 520 59.43 17.88 -5.58
C GLU A 520 60.93 18.24 -5.43
N ARG A 521 61.20 19.47 -5.01
CA ARG A 521 62.54 20.01 -4.83
C ARG A 521 62.98 19.92 -3.39
N TYR A 522 64.21 19.43 -3.19
CA TYR A 522 64.81 19.18 -1.88
C TYR A 522 66.18 19.83 -1.78
N LEU A 523 66.58 20.21 -0.56
CA LEU A 523 67.89 20.72 -0.25
C LEU A 523 68.61 19.78 0.71
N LEU A 524 69.80 19.27 0.29
CA LEU A 524 70.74 18.57 1.15
C LEU A 524 71.73 19.52 1.75
N LYS A 525 72.02 19.43 3.04
CA LYS A 525 73.10 20.10 3.74
C LYS A 525 73.98 19.06 4.40
N ALA A 526 75.26 19.05 4.06
CA ALA A 526 76.24 18.13 4.61
C ALA A 526 77.27 18.90 5.45
N ASN A 527 77.55 18.47 6.67
CA ASN A 527 78.49 19.05 7.61
C ASN A 527 79.62 18.08 7.91
N VAL A 528 80.86 18.56 7.86
CA VAL A 528 82.02 17.77 8.26
C VAL A 528 82.23 17.88 9.75
N VAL A 529 82.32 16.74 10.41
CA VAL A 529 82.41 16.62 11.88
C VAL A 529 83.70 15.86 12.24
N ASP A 530 84.45 16.37 13.20
CA ASP A 530 85.58 15.64 13.78
C ASP A 530 85.04 14.41 14.57
N ARG A 531 85.51 13.23 14.14
CA ARG A 531 84.97 11.96 14.72
C ARG A 531 85.33 11.75 16.19
N GLU A 532 86.52 12.31 16.66
CA GLU A 532 86.98 12.12 18.05
C GLU A 532 86.25 13.07 19.01
N SER A 533 86.05 14.35 18.62
CA SER A 533 85.39 15.33 19.45
C SER A 533 83.87 15.41 19.29
N GLY A 534 83.36 15.00 18.13
CA GLY A 534 81.98 15.19 17.76
C GLY A 534 81.61 16.63 17.33
N GLU A 535 82.56 17.50 17.27
CA GLU A 535 82.40 18.92 16.93
C GLU A 535 82.46 19.18 15.44
N PRO A 536 81.67 20.11 14.88
CA PRO A 536 81.71 20.50 13.49
C PRO A 536 83.13 21.09 13.14
N LEU A 537 83.71 20.63 12.04
CA LEU A 537 84.95 21.17 11.52
C LEU A 537 84.73 22.59 11.11
N SER A 538 85.66 23.49 11.54
CA SER A 538 85.64 24.90 11.20
C SER A 538 86.94 25.30 10.48
N ALA A 539 86.79 25.99 9.37
CA ALA A 539 87.88 26.61 8.63
C ALA A 539 87.73 28.13 8.63
N ALA A 540 88.76 28.88 9.11
CA ALA A 540 88.69 30.34 9.25
C ALA A 540 87.41 30.84 10.00
N GLY A 541 86.96 30.09 11.02
CA GLY A 541 85.78 30.46 11.86
C GLY A 541 84.43 30.22 11.21
N ARG A 542 84.40 29.50 10.11
CA ARG A 542 83.13 29.07 9.45
C ARG A 542 83.05 27.55 9.42
N PRO A 543 81.84 26.98 9.59
CA PRO A 543 81.65 25.56 9.43
C PRO A 543 82.04 25.07 8.05
N VAL A 544 82.67 23.91 7.98
CA VAL A 544 82.98 23.23 6.71
C VAL A 544 81.73 22.42 6.32
N GLU A 545 81.04 22.97 5.34
CA GLU A 545 79.77 22.42 4.90
C GLU A 545 79.64 22.41 3.36
N GLY A 546 78.72 21.59 2.86
CA GLY A 546 78.30 21.56 1.47
C GLY A 546 76.81 21.57 1.34
N THR A 547 76.25 22.03 0.24
CA THR A 547 74.86 22.03 -0.07
C THR A 547 74.58 21.51 -1.48
N ALA A 548 73.50 20.82 -1.68
CA ALA A 548 73.00 20.39 -2.99
C ALA A 548 71.48 20.51 -3.08
N ASP A 549 70.98 21.28 -4.04
CA ASP A 549 69.60 21.31 -4.45
C ASP A 549 69.37 20.27 -5.51
N PHE A 550 68.28 19.44 -5.33
CA PHE A 550 67.91 18.45 -6.33
C PHE A 550 66.39 18.29 -6.39
N THR A 551 65.87 17.77 -7.50
CA THR A 551 64.51 17.36 -7.68
C THR A 551 64.46 15.84 -7.63
N ALA A 552 63.61 15.28 -6.79
CA ALA A 552 63.45 13.82 -6.73
C ALA A 552 62.71 13.33 -7.98
N GLU A 553 63.37 12.60 -8.87
CA GLU A 553 62.70 12.06 -10.08
C GLU A 553 61.73 10.91 -9.74
N THR A 554 62.03 10.18 -8.69
CA THR A 554 61.25 9.05 -8.17
C THR A 554 61.29 9.07 -6.65
N ALA A 555 60.41 8.28 -6.01
CA ALA A 555 60.35 8.17 -4.55
C ALA A 555 61.66 7.65 -3.91
N SER A 556 62.54 7.04 -4.69
CA SER A 556 63.85 6.55 -4.25
C SER A 556 64.89 6.94 -5.29
N GLY A 557 66.02 7.46 -4.84
CA GLY A 557 67.11 7.91 -5.72
C GLY A 557 68.33 8.31 -4.92
N CYS A 558 69.36 8.92 -5.59
CA CYS A 558 70.52 9.40 -4.91
C CYS A 558 70.87 10.79 -5.46
N ALA A 559 71.41 11.67 -4.59
CA ALA A 559 72.02 12.98 -4.96
C ALA A 559 73.43 13.08 -4.35
N GLU A 560 74.26 13.89 -4.95
CA GLU A 560 75.64 14.09 -4.46
C GLU A 560 75.80 15.49 -3.88
N VAL A 561 76.41 15.56 -2.70
CA VAL A 561 76.86 16.84 -2.09
C VAL A 561 78.35 16.92 -2.18
N MET A 562 78.83 18.08 -2.69
CA MET A 562 80.29 18.36 -2.80
C MET A 562 80.68 19.29 -1.67
N ILE A 563 81.72 18.91 -0.90
CA ILE A 563 82.25 19.70 0.19
C ILE A 563 83.75 20.02 -0.14
N ASN A 564 84.08 21.26 -0.18
CA ASN A 564 85.49 21.69 -0.39
C ASN A 564 86.14 21.85 0.98
N VAL A 565 87.30 21.21 1.17
CA VAL A 565 88.09 21.26 2.41
C VAL A 565 89.51 21.60 2.11
N GLN A 566 90.23 22.30 3.02
CA GLN A 566 91.69 22.50 2.98
C GLN A 566 92.30 21.49 3.95
N GLY A 567 93.18 20.65 3.47
CA GLY A 567 93.77 19.59 4.31
C GLY A 567 94.48 20.14 5.55
N GLU A 568 95.05 21.35 5.48
CA GLU A 568 95.65 22.01 6.62
C GLU A 568 94.67 22.38 7.73
N ASP A 569 93.38 22.59 7.42
CA ASP A 569 92.37 22.93 8.39
C ASP A 569 91.87 21.71 9.15
N ILE A 570 92.12 20.50 8.67
CA ILE A 570 91.66 19.25 9.30
C ILE A 570 92.70 18.77 10.31
N LYS A 571 92.49 19.07 11.55
CA LYS A 571 93.35 18.61 12.68
C LYS A 571 92.98 17.22 13.18
N ALA A 572 91.82 16.73 12.88
CA ALA A 572 91.28 15.43 13.23
C ALA A 572 92.07 14.30 12.55
N LYS A 573 92.08 13.09 13.10
CA LYS A 573 92.58 11.86 12.48
C LYS A 573 91.60 11.28 11.45
N SER A 574 90.27 11.48 11.74
CA SER A 574 89.18 11.11 10.86
C SER A 574 88.03 12.08 11.00
N VAL A 575 87.31 12.29 9.94
CA VAL A 575 86.10 13.10 9.93
C VAL A 575 84.91 12.24 9.49
N VAL A 576 83.73 12.60 9.94
CA VAL A 576 82.45 11.97 9.54
C VAL A 576 81.57 13.06 8.91
N ILE A 577 80.78 12.69 7.88
CA ILE A 577 79.84 13.61 7.25
C ILE A 577 78.48 13.39 7.83
N PHE A 578 77.83 14.47 8.28
CA PHE A 578 76.41 14.44 8.75
C PHE A 578 75.59 15.18 7.69
N GLU A 579 74.45 14.61 7.33
CA GLU A 579 73.48 15.14 6.37
C GLU A 579 72.15 15.50 7.00
N ASP A 580 71.63 16.63 6.56
CA ASP A 580 70.25 17.06 6.79
C ASP A 580 69.56 17.27 5.43
N LEU A 581 68.34 16.71 5.33
CA LEU A 581 67.46 16.87 4.16
C LEU A 581 66.35 17.83 4.52
N PHE A 582 66.16 18.85 3.68
CA PHE A 582 65.10 19.85 3.84
C PHE A 582 64.15 19.84 2.65
N HIS A 583 62.84 20.09 2.96
CA HIS A 583 61.82 20.43 2.00
C HIS A 583 61.11 21.70 2.50
N SER A 584 60.97 22.74 1.64
CA SER A 584 60.32 23.99 1.99
C SER A 584 60.85 24.60 3.33
N ASP A 585 62.18 24.64 3.51
CA ASP A 585 62.89 25.12 4.70
C ASP A 585 62.70 24.28 5.99
N GLN A 586 61.90 23.20 5.93
CA GLN A 586 61.74 22.29 7.03
C GLN A 586 62.66 21.08 6.89
N ARG A 587 63.42 20.75 7.96
CA ARG A 587 64.21 19.51 8.00
C ARG A 587 63.28 18.30 8.11
N ILE A 588 63.27 17.45 7.09
CA ILE A 588 62.38 16.28 6.97
C ILE A 588 63.08 14.95 7.27
N ALA A 589 64.40 14.89 7.13
CA ALA A 589 65.20 13.73 7.48
C ALA A 589 66.66 14.14 7.78
N PHE A 590 67.40 13.28 8.44
CA PHE A 590 68.84 13.47 8.71
C PHE A 590 69.54 12.10 8.85
N HIS A 591 70.85 12.11 8.59
CA HIS A 591 71.77 11.04 8.89
C HIS A 591 72.93 11.56 9.70
N ARG A 592 73.05 11.24 10.99
CA ARG A 592 74.02 11.82 11.93
C ARG A 592 74.62 10.71 12.83
N ASP A 593 75.16 9.64 12.23
CA ASP A 593 75.81 8.57 12.96
C ASP A 593 77.34 8.79 12.95
N ILE A 594 77.88 9.17 14.11
CA ILE A 594 79.32 9.42 14.30
C ILE A 594 80.16 8.13 14.05
N ASN A 595 79.56 6.97 14.10
CA ASN A 595 80.20 5.66 13.91
C ASN A 595 80.01 5.10 12.49
N ALA A 596 79.28 5.83 11.61
CA ALA A 596 79.00 5.38 10.26
C ALA A 596 80.33 5.19 9.46
N ALA A 597 80.69 3.95 9.24
CA ALA A 597 81.97 3.63 8.55
C ALA A 597 81.99 4.16 7.10
N GLN A 598 80.80 4.17 6.42
CA GLN A 598 80.70 4.66 5.03
C GLN A 598 80.78 6.21 4.90
N GLN A 599 80.55 6.88 6.02
CA GLN A 599 80.61 8.36 6.11
C GLN A 599 81.96 8.85 6.70
N THR A 600 82.80 7.94 7.09
CA THR A 600 84.11 8.27 7.75
C THR A 600 85.20 8.35 6.71
N LEU A 601 85.87 9.51 6.65
CA LEU A 601 87.11 9.67 5.90
C LEU A 601 88.30 9.78 6.87
N ASN A 602 89.37 9.03 6.61
CA ASN A 602 90.63 9.11 7.36
C ASN A 602 91.45 10.26 6.79
N VAL A 603 92.22 10.96 7.63
CA VAL A 603 93.09 12.01 7.24
C VAL A 603 94.55 11.45 7.21
N GLU A 604 95.22 11.66 6.05
CA GLU A 604 96.61 11.20 5.97
C GLU A 604 97.41 11.58 7.21
N GLN A 605 98.04 10.64 7.81
CA GLN A 605 98.92 10.91 8.95
C GLN A 605 100.35 11.33 8.41
N PRO A 606 101.02 12.35 9.03
CA PRO A 606 102.32 12.71 8.65
C PRO A 606 103.25 11.51 8.75
N LYS A 607 103.99 11.20 7.66
CA LYS A 607 104.99 10.12 7.71
C LYS A 607 106.01 10.47 8.75
N PRO A 608 106.39 9.63 9.72
CA PRO A 608 107.42 9.88 10.69
C PRO A 608 108.75 10.02 9.93
N PRO A 609 109.70 10.99 10.32
CA PRO A 609 110.97 11.18 9.66
C PRO A 609 111.77 9.87 9.68
N LYS A 610 112.42 9.52 8.50
CA LYS A 610 113.31 8.38 8.38
C LYS A 610 114.58 8.65 9.23
N VAL A 611 114.73 7.97 10.37
CA VAL A 611 115.97 7.94 11.14
C VAL A 611 116.97 6.99 10.44
N ALA A 612 118.12 7.49 10.05
CA ALA A 612 119.17 6.66 9.45
C ALA A 612 119.73 5.63 10.45
N ARG A 613 119.69 4.36 10.10
CA ARG A 613 120.26 3.26 10.86
C ARG A 613 121.76 3.15 10.55
N THR A 614 122.62 3.32 11.56
CA THR A 614 124.00 2.82 11.60
C THR A 614 124.10 1.61 12.51
N GLY A 615 124.43 0.48 11.98
CA GLY A 615 125.30 -0.57 12.45
C GLY A 615 124.89 -1.63 13.39
N ALA A 616 124.79 -2.83 12.86
CA ALA A 616 125.29 -4.14 13.18
C ALA A 616 124.73 -4.98 14.41
N PRO A 617 125.02 -6.27 14.45
CA PRO A 617 123.96 -7.26 14.33
C PRO A 617 123.93 -8.19 15.61
N GLY A 618 122.96 -8.99 15.74
CA GLY A 618 123.03 -10.14 16.66
C GLY A 618 121.75 -10.63 17.30
N VAL A 619 121.56 -11.85 16.85
CA VAL A 619 120.95 -12.97 17.61
C VAL A 619 119.42 -13.09 17.74
N LEU A 620 118.96 -14.10 17.08
CA LEU A 620 117.89 -15.00 17.17
C LEU A 620 117.40 -15.34 18.62
N ILE A 621 116.11 -15.40 18.85
CA ILE A 621 115.47 -16.46 19.61
C ILE A 621 114.03 -16.63 19.20
N ILE A 622 113.65 -17.88 18.93
CA ILE A 622 112.37 -18.49 18.57
C ILE A 622 111.58 -18.82 19.83
N SER A 623 110.29 -18.66 19.80
CA SER A 623 109.29 -19.57 20.41
C SER A 623 107.88 -19.04 20.02
N LEU A 624 107.19 -19.72 19.19
CA LEU A 624 106.37 -20.90 19.21
C LEU A 624 105.17 -20.81 20.19
N ALA A 625 104.04 -21.23 19.67
CA ALA A 625 102.80 -21.78 20.16
C ALA A 625 101.72 -20.78 20.55
N GLY A 626 100.55 -20.96 20.19
CA GLY A 626 99.76 -22.05 19.55
C GLY A 626 98.26 -21.63 19.67
N VAL A 627 97.53 -21.79 18.62
CA VAL A 627 96.52 -22.79 18.43
C VAL A 627 95.25 -22.66 19.29
N GLY A 628 94.14 -22.68 18.58
CA GLY A 628 92.83 -23.05 19.03
C GLY A 628 91.75 -22.12 18.44
N ALA A 629 91.17 -22.28 17.35
CA ALA A 629 90.33 -23.31 16.71
C ALA A 629 89.04 -23.59 17.47
N LEU A 630 88.02 -23.62 16.73
CA LEU A 630 86.72 -24.32 16.71
C LEU A 630 85.51 -23.36 16.84
N ALA A 631 84.76 -23.10 15.81
CA ALA A 631 84.00 -24.02 14.97
C ALA A 631 82.70 -24.50 15.67
N GLY A 632 81.69 -24.41 14.99
CA GLY A 632 80.39 -25.09 15.17
C GLY A 632 79.21 -24.08 15.05
N GLY A 633 78.52 -24.01 14.06
CA GLY A 633 78.06 -25.03 13.10
C GLY A 633 76.65 -25.43 13.45
N VAL A 634 75.85 -25.26 12.48
CA VAL A 634 74.84 -26.23 12.04
C VAL A 634 73.42 -26.12 12.61
N LEU A 635 72.53 -25.65 11.77
CA LEU A 635 71.54 -26.37 10.98
C LEU A 635 70.22 -26.77 11.63
N TYR A 636 69.15 -26.39 10.94
CA TYR A 636 68.09 -27.29 10.47
C TYR A 636 66.88 -27.44 11.41
N ARG A 637 65.63 -27.27 11.07
CA ARG A 637 64.71 -27.84 10.06
C ARG A 637 63.29 -27.35 10.37
N ARG A 638 62.58 -26.84 9.39
CA ARG A 638 61.46 -27.51 8.69
C ARG A 638 60.49 -28.36 9.54
N GLY A 639 59.22 -28.01 9.44
CA GLY A 639 58.03 -28.86 9.62
C GLY A 639 56.82 -27.99 9.85
N ARG A 640 56.03 -27.65 8.93
CA ARG A 640 54.98 -28.32 8.17
C ARG A 640 53.81 -28.83 9.03
N LYS A 641 52.64 -28.30 8.69
CA LYS A 641 51.28 -28.86 8.78
C LYS A 641 50.66 -28.82 10.16
N GLY A 642 49.42 -28.53 10.28
CA GLY A 642 48.22 -28.48 9.46
C GLY A 642 47.01 -28.21 10.30
N CYS A 643 46.06 -27.81 9.64
CA CYS A 643 44.62 -28.01 9.78
C CYS A 643 43.97 -28.04 11.17
N LEU A 644 43.19 -27.11 11.45
CA LEU A 644 41.71 -27.27 11.41
C LEU A 644 41.10 -25.89 11.30
#